data_5792d27bced084e8a4a98825029cda89
#
_entry.id   5792d27bced084e8a4a98825029cda89
#
_cell.length_a   1.000
_cell.length_b   1.000
_cell.length_c   1.000
_cell.angle_alpha   90.00
_cell.angle_beta   90.00
_cell.angle_gamma   90.00
#
_symmetry.space_group_name_H-M   'P 1'
#
loop_
_entity.id
_entity.type
_entity.pdbx_description
1 polymer ?
#
loop_
_entity_poly.entity_id
_entity_poly.type
_entity_poly.pdbx_seq_one_letter_code
_entity_poly.pdbx_strand_id
1 'polypeptide(L)'
;MFSSFLLKTFTGIVITTFGLSPTAPPKVNPLTPPDQIVGVERFTTCKVLKEQIAKADSQREYIMEDMIGVPMMQKSAPLAAMPTADSSAGAVPNSATDYSQTNVQVDGVDEADILKMDGTYVYHLSKNKIMISQILPADSAKLVGQIDMDENVNANDFYIDGDRLMVMGQTYNDNIYPMPLVDDIIYEFAPHAWGGSVAIAQLWDISDRVKPYKVRTVEFDGSLSSSRMIDGDVYLVMNSWSPWRTLDMIPQAKDLVPAYRDSSVSPDFKPMVGCGDVGYFDPQPTREYLTVASVPMNGQGEVQREVILGSSETVYASLDNLYVARQQWDVRPFYDSMIPEDREKTNIYKFNLDEGKIEFKKQGSVPGHLLNQFSLDEYNDYLRVATTKGQVSRSGADSTNNVYILDNDLKPTGNIEGIAPGEKIYSMRFMGNRGYMVTFKKVDPFFVLDLKDPQNPSILGKLKIPGYSDYLHPMDENHVIGVGKDTVEAGEDPWSGGQAGFAWYQGIKMAVFDVTDVTNPKELWKTEIGDRGTESEALHNHKAFLYSPSKQLLALPVRVAELDDEVKADSNREGNEYGEFTFQGAYVYRLTVENGFELLGKITHHVDDQAMLKSGWYYGNYDEDINRVAYMDDSFITLSNSGIQLHHLYDLTKQGEIDYPDADEPGYRDIWE
;
A
#
# COMPACT_ATOMS: atom_id res chain seq x y z
N MET A 1 -70.56 12.29 61.32
CA MET A 1 -70.43 13.68 60.81
C MET A 1 -69.02 13.89 60.35
N PHE A 2 -68.93 14.38 59.14
CA PHE A 2 -67.74 14.89 58.44
C PHE A 2 -66.66 13.86 57.98
N SER A 3 -66.78 13.63 56.74
CA SER A 3 -65.86 13.10 55.72
C SER A 3 -64.62 13.92 55.63
N SER A 4 -63.45 13.29 55.44
CA SER A 4 -62.24 13.93 54.98
C SER A 4 -61.60 13.10 53.85
N PHE A 5 -61.61 13.65 52.65
CA PHE A 5 -60.98 13.13 51.42
C PHE A 5 -59.45 13.28 51.48
N LEU A 6 -58.72 12.18 51.30
CA LEU A 6 -57.29 12.17 51.08
C LEU A 6 -57.03 11.98 49.57
N LEU A 7 -56.55 13.01 48.93
CA LEU A 7 -56.11 13.02 47.55
C LEU A 7 -54.68 12.44 47.48
N LYS A 8 -54.49 11.25 46.88
CA LYS A 8 -53.19 10.71 46.56
C LYS A 8 -52.77 11.22 45.14
N THR A 9 -51.78 12.06 45.09
CA THR A 9 -51.08 12.43 43.86
C THR A 9 -50.18 11.30 43.43
N PHE A 10 -50.48 10.65 42.30
CA PHE A 10 -49.60 9.73 41.59
C PHE A 10 -48.73 10.55 40.66
N THR A 11 -47.42 10.65 40.96
CA THR A 11 -46.43 11.15 40.03
C THR A 11 -46.07 10.04 39.06
N GLY A 12 -46.61 10.09 37.85
CA GLY A 12 -46.24 9.18 36.78
C GLY A 12 -44.87 9.57 36.21
N ILE A 13 -43.92 8.69 36.38
CA ILE A 13 -42.63 8.76 35.64
C ILE A 13 -42.92 8.30 34.21
N VAL A 14 -42.87 9.26 33.28
CA VAL A 14 -42.87 8.92 31.83
C VAL A 14 -41.48 8.48 31.47
N ILE A 15 -41.25 7.19 31.31
CA ILE A 15 -40.06 6.64 30.68
C ILE A 15 -40.25 6.80 29.17
N THR A 16 -39.64 7.83 28.62
CA THR A 16 -39.48 7.96 27.17
C THR A 16 -38.41 6.95 26.72
N THR A 17 -38.83 5.81 26.25
CA THR A 17 -37.97 4.92 25.47
C THR A 17 -37.69 5.59 24.13
N PHE A 18 -36.48 6.08 23.97
CA PHE A 18 -35.97 6.41 22.64
C PHE A 18 -35.82 5.11 21.87
N GLY A 19 -36.84 4.77 21.11
CA GLY A 19 -36.75 3.74 20.10
C GLY A 19 -35.80 4.18 19.03
N LEU A 20 -34.59 3.61 18.99
CA LEU A 20 -33.75 3.63 17.82
C LEU A 20 -34.52 2.91 16.71
N SER A 21 -35.09 3.68 15.79
CA SER A 21 -35.64 3.12 14.55
C SER A 21 -34.50 2.41 13.83
N PRO A 22 -34.68 1.14 13.43
CA PRO A 22 -33.71 0.48 12.58
C PRO A 22 -33.60 1.31 11.30
N THR A 23 -32.42 1.83 11.02
CA THR A 23 -32.13 2.44 9.72
C THR A 23 -32.41 1.40 8.65
N ALA A 24 -33.27 1.72 7.70
CA ALA A 24 -33.58 0.83 6.58
C ALA A 24 -32.26 0.40 5.90
N PRO A 25 -32.14 -0.85 5.45
CA PRO A 25 -30.97 -1.29 4.73
C PRO A 25 -30.75 -0.38 3.51
N PRO A 26 -29.49 -0.12 3.10
CA PRO A 26 -29.17 0.68 1.92
C PRO A 26 -29.94 0.13 0.73
N LYS A 27 -30.54 1.05 -0.05
CA LYS A 27 -31.30 0.65 -1.24
C LYS A 27 -30.30 0.24 -2.32
N VAL A 28 -30.48 -0.92 -2.91
CA VAL A 28 -29.86 -1.29 -4.18
C VAL A 28 -30.47 -0.39 -5.26
N ASN A 29 -29.74 0.61 -5.72
CA ASN A 29 -30.18 1.44 -6.85
C ASN A 29 -29.69 0.76 -8.15
N PRO A 30 -30.50 0.72 -9.21
CA PRO A 30 -30.01 0.31 -10.50
C PRO A 30 -28.91 1.28 -10.95
N LEU A 31 -27.72 0.74 -11.28
CA LEU A 31 -26.60 1.52 -11.79
C LEU A 31 -27.05 2.27 -13.05
N THR A 32 -26.78 3.57 -13.09
CA THR A 32 -26.81 4.29 -14.36
C THR A 32 -25.70 3.70 -15.22
N PRO A 33 -25.97 3.25 -16.46
CA PRO A 33 -24.94 2.68 -17.31
C PRO A 33 -23.79 3.68 -17.43
N PRO A 34 -22.54 3.29 -17.16
CA PRO A 34 -21.41 4.14 -17.46
C PRO A 34 -21.38 4.42 -18.96
N ASP A 35 -20.97 5.62 -19.32
CA ASP A 35 -20.79 6.03 -20.69
C ASP A 35 -19.95 4.98 -21.43
N GLN A 36 -20.43 4.57 -22.58
CA GLN A 36 -20.01 3.51 -23.49
C GLN A 36 -18.62 2.90 -23.23
N ILE A 37 -18.59 1.59 -23.04
CA ILE A 37 -17.37 0.79 -23.05
C ILE A 37 -16.73 0.91 -24.43
N VAL A 38 -15.69 1.70 -24.54
CA VAL A 38 -14.88 1.81 -25.74
C VAL A 38 -13.84 0.70 -25.67
N GLY A 39 -13.71 -0.09 -26.73
CA GLY A 39 -12.60 -1.05 -26.86
C GLY A 39 -11.26 -0.32 -26.90
N VAL A 40 -10.15 -1.08 -26.74
CA VAL A 40 -8.80 -0.51 -26.88
C VAL A 40 -8.64 0.10 -28.26
N GLU A 41 -8.52 1.41 -28.31
CA GLU A 41 -8.12 2.12 -29.53
C GLU A 41 -6.64 2.40 -29.50
N ARG A 42 -6.00 2.47 -30.67
CA ARG A 42 -4.59 2.83 -30.81
C ARG A 42 -4.48 4.06 -31.70
N PHE A 43 -3.47 4.89 -31.44
CA PHE A 43 -3.21 6.04 -32.30
C PHE A 43 -2.79 5.59 -33.69
N THR A 44 -3.37 6.16 -34.73
CA THR A 44 -3.04 5.79 -36.11
C THR A 44 -1.68 6.34 -36.58
N THR A 45 -1.24 7.44 -35.99
CA THR A 45 0.01 8.13 -36.35
C THR A 45 0.57 8.96 -35.18
N CYS A 46 1.87 9.25 -35.18
CA CYS A 46 2.49 10.20 -34.25
C CYS A 46 1.84 11.60 -34.29
N LYS A 47 1.28 12.00 -35.42
CA LYS A 47 0.57 13.28 -35.52
C LYS A 47 -0.68 13.31 -34.64
N VAL A 48 -1.50 12.25 -34.68
CA VAL A 48 -2.73 12.16 -33.89
C VAL A 48 -2.38 12.07 -32.39
N LEU A 49 -1.36 11.29 -32.01
CA LEU A 49 -0.87 11.23 -30.65
C LEU A 49 -0.42 12.62 -30.16
N LYS A 50 0.38 13.34 -30.97
CA LYS A 50 0.82 14.71 -30.69
C LYS A 50 -0.34 15.67 -30.47
N GLU A 51 -1.38 15.62 -31.32
CA GLU A 51 -2.57 16.45 -31.22
C GLU A 51 -3.36 16.16 -29.94
N GLN A 52 -3.37 14.91 -29.49
CA GLN A 52 -4.06 14.52 -28.25
C GLN A 52 -3.32 15.02 -27.00
N ILE A 53 -1.99 14.91 -26.98
CA ILE A 53 -1.17 15.46 -25.89
C ILE A 53 -1.30 16.99 -25.82
N ALA A 54 -1.37 17.67 -26.98
CA ALA A 54 -1.56 19.13 -27.06
C ALA A 54 -2.88 19.61 -26.43
N LYS A 55 -3.92 18.80 -26.53
CA LYS A 55 -5.21 19.12 -25.86
C LYS A 55 -5.07 19.15 -24.34
N ALA A 56 -4.22 18.28 -23.76
CA ALA A 56 -3.93 18.27 -22.34
C ALA A 56 -3.24 19.56 -21.88
N ASP A 57 -2.33 20.08 -22.70
CA ASP A 57 -1.64 21.33 -22.40
C ASP A 57 -2.60 22.53 -22.39
N SER A 58 -3.44 22.64 -23.39
CA SER A 58 -4.39 23.76 -23.47
C SER A 58 -5.43 23.75 -22.35
N GLN A 59 -5.85 22.56 -21.87
CA GLN A 59 -6.77 22.48 -20.72
C GLN A 59 -6.06 22.81 -19.40
N ARG A 60 -4.79 22.46 -19.24
CA ARG A 60 -4.00 22.75 -18.03
C ARG A 60 -3.68 24.25 -17.92
N GLU A 61 -3.39 24.92 -19.02
CA GLU A 61 -3.18 26.37 -19.06
C GLU A 61 -4.43 27.11 -18.59
N TYR A 62 -5.62 26.66 -19.02
CA TYR A 62 -6.90 27.23 -18.59
C TYR A 62 -7.16 27.06 -17.10
N ILE A 63 -6.76 25.93 -16.51
CA ILE A 63 -6.93 25.63 -15.07
C ILE A 63 -5.92 26.43 -14.23
N MET A 64 -4.69 26.64 -14.72
CA MET A 64 -3.65 27.37 -13.99
C MET A 64 -3.94 28.88 -13.93
N GLU A 65 -4.54 29.46 -14.94
CA GLU A 65 -4.95 30.87 -14.91
C GLU A 65 -6.06 31.13 -13.87
N ASP A 66 -6.96 30.18 -13.63
CA ASP A 66 -8.03 30.30 -12.63
C ASP A 66 -7.57 29.97 -11.18
N MET A 67 -6.44 29.30 -10.99
CA MET A 67 -5.95 28.83 -9.68
C MET A 67 -4.91 29.73 -8.99
N ILE A 68 -4.57 30.88 -9.53
CA ILE A 68 -3.65 31.83 -8.88
C ILE A 68 -4.35 32.46 -7.67
N GLY A 69 -4.43 31.74 -6.58
CA GLY A 69 -5.01 32.24 -5.33
C GLY A 69 -5.19 31.22 -4.21
N VAL A 70 -4.93 29.93 -4.41
CA VAL A 70 -5.12 28.91 -3.37
C VAL A 70 -3.81 28.14 -3.12
N PRO A 71 -3.28 28.13 -1.87
CA PRO A 71 -2.08 27.35 -1.57
C PRO A 71 -2.40 25.85 -1.63
N MET A 72 -1.74 25.12 -2.51
CA MET A 72 -1.79 23.65 -2.54
C MET A 72 -1.03 23.06 -1.36
N MET A 73 -1.72 22.38 -0.46
CA MET A 73 -1.11 21.41 0.45
C MET A 73 -0.89 20.10 -0.31
N GLN A 74 0.37 19.84 -0.60
CA GLN A 74 0.82 18.53 -1.10
C GLN A 74 0.72 17.51 0.04
N LYS A 75 -0.13 16.50 -0.10
CA LYS A 75 -0.06 15.27 0.69
C LYS A 75 0.52 14.18 -0.18
N SER A 76 1.74 13.79 0.12
CA SER A 76 2.31 12.53 -0.34
C SER A 76 1.64 11.39 0.42
N ALA A 77 0.98 10.48 -0.29
CA ALA A 77 0.50 9.22 0.26
C ALA A 77 1.64 8.19 0.22
N PRO A 78 1.86 7.42 1.31
CA PRO A 78 2.80 6.31 1.27
C PRO A 78 2.24 5.14 0.47
N LEU A 79 3.10 4.51 -0.30
CA LEU A 79 2.81 3.26 -1.01
C LEU A 79 2.63 2.13 0.01
N ALA A 80 1.52 1.42 -0.08
CA ALA A 80 1.24 0.24 0.72
C ALA A 80 1.41 -1.02 -0.13
N ALA A 81 1.97 -2.04 0.45
CA ALA A 81 2.28 -3.34 -0.11
C ALA A 81 1.57 -4.49 0.65
N MET A 82 1.71 -5.74 0.37
CA MET A 82 0.74 -6.87 0.32
C MET A 82 1.03 -8.22 0.99
N PRO A 83 0.14 -9.18 1.15
CA PRO A 83 0.37 -10.51 1.76
C PRO A 83 0.13 -11.80 0.95
N THR A 84 0.46 -12.88 1.48
CA THR A 84 1.05 -14.21 1.39
C THR A 84 0.36 -15.31 0.62
N ALA A 85 1.14 -16.32 0.23
CA ALA A 85 0.78 -17.73 0.41
C ALA A 85 1.94 -18.70 0.21
N ASP A 86 1.74 -19.87 0.72
CA ASP A 86 2.66 -20.95 0.98
C ASP A 86 2.83 -21.87 -0.25
N SER A 87 4.06 -22.13 -0.70
CA SER A 87 4.32 -23.15 -1.72
C SER A 87 5.57 -23.98 -1.38
N SER A 88 5.43 -25.29 -1.43
CA SER A 88 6.42 -26.31 -1.10
C SER A 88 7.51 -26.43 -2.15
N ALA A 89 8.79 -26.29 -1.76
CA ALA A 89 9.97 -26.58 -2.58
C ALA A 89 10.74 -27.81 -2.08
N GLY A 90 11.34 -28.56 -3.01
CA GLY A 90 12.06 -29.80 -2.75
C GLY A 90 13.39 -29.60 -2.02
N ALA A 91 13.72 -30.55 -1.16
CA ALA A 91 14.81 -30.51 -0.19
C ALA A 91 16.23 -30.54 -0.81
N VAL A 92 17.04 -29.57 -0.35
CA VAL A 92 18.51 -29.54 -0.47
C VAL A 92 19.09 -29.78 0.93
N PRO A 93 20.23 -30.50 1.10
CA PRO A 93 20.79 -30.79 2.42
C PRO A 93 21.19 -29.50 3.16
N ASN A 94 20.67 -29.28 4.35
CA ASN A 94 20.78 -28.09 5.22
C ASN A 94 19.86 -26.90 4.89
N SER A 95 18.83 -27.08 4.12
CA SER A 95 17.78 -26.06 4.02
C SER A 95 16.72 -26.27 5.11
N ALA A 96 16.16 -25.17 5.59
CA ALA A 96 15.00 -25.19 6.46
C ALA A 96 13.82 -25.89 5.79
N THR A 97 13.03 -26.58 6.59
CA THR A 97 11.82 -27.26 6.11
C THR A 97 10.59 -26.36 6.21
N ASP A 98 10.68 -25.27 7.00
CA ASP A 98 9.61 -24.31 7.25
C ASP A 98 10.22 -22.92 7.49
N TYR A 99 9.85 -21.92 6.68
CA TYR A 99 10.32 -20.56 6.82
C TYR A 99 9.26 -19.57 6.30
N SER A 100 9.28 -18.36 6.86
CA SER A 100 8.34 -17.32 6.46
C SER A 100 8.62 -16.83 5.04
N GLN A 101 7.57 -16.67 4.27
CA GLN A 101 7.58 -16.06 2.93
C GLN A 101 7.20 -14.57 3.03
N THR A 102 7.44 -13.82 1.96
CA THR A 102 6.85 -12.48 1.84
C THR A 102 5.34 -12.60 1.93
N ASN A 103 4.78 -11.74 2.75
CA ASN A 103 3.35 -11.64 2.94
C ASN A 103 2.66 -11.06 1.66
N VAL A 104 2.04 -11.82 0.67
CA VAL A 104 1.45 -11.38 -0.63
C VAL A 104 -0.10 -11.35 -0.66
N GLN A 105 -0.81 -10.52 -1.47
CA GLN A 105 -2.30 -10.42 -1.51
C GLN A 105 -2.96 -11.65 -2.11
N VAL A 106 -2.35 -12.18 -3.14
CA VAL A 106 -2.89 -13.26 -3.93
C VAL A 106 -1.87 -14.38 -3.97
N ASP A 107 -2.31 -15.57 -3.64
CA ASP A 107 -1.50 -16.78 -3.74
C ASP A 107 -0.96 -16.98 -5.16
N GLY A 108 0.36 -17.25 -5.27
CA GLY A 108 1.03 -17.43 -6.56
C GLY A 108 1.41 -16.12 -7.28
N VAL A 109 1.03 -14.95 -6.75
CA VAL A 109 1.48 -13.65 -7.24
C VAL A 109 2.49 -13.09 -6.25
N ASP A 110 3.79 -13.29 -6.49
CA ASP A 110 4.84 -12.78 -5.60
C ASP A 110 5.02 -11.27 -5.72
N GLU A 111 5.50 -10.68 -4.65
CA GLU A 111 5.74 -9.24 -4.53
C GLU A 111 7.15 -8.98 -4.04
N ALA A 112 7.76 -7.98 -4.64
CA ALA A 112 9.08 -7.54 -4.22
C ALA A 112 9.06 -7.07 -2.76
N ASP A 113 10.13 -7.33 -2.05
CA ASP A 113 10.36 -6.82 -0.70
C ASP A 113 11.85 -6.51 -0.49
N ILE A 114 12.18 -5.86 0.61
CA ILE A 114 13.56 -5.67 1.08
C ILE A 114 14.13 -6.93 1.73
N LEU A 115 13.30 -7.92 2.01
CA LEU A 115 13.65 -9.23 2.58
C LEU A 115 13.08 -10.36 1.74
N LYS A 116 13.95 -11.30 1.36
CA LYS A 116 13.56 -12.59 0.76
C LYS A 116 14.38 -13.72 1.38
N MET A 117 13.82 -14.93 1.34
CA MET A 117 14.50 -16.15 1.84
C MET A 117 14.24 -17.32 0.87
N ASP A 118 15.21 -18.23 0.78
CA ASP A 118 15.11 -19.45 -0.04
C ASP A 118 15.19 -20.75 0.80
N GLY A 119 15.04 -20.61 2.14
CA GLY A 119 15.16 -21.73 3.08
C GLY A 119 16.59 -22.06 3.48
N THR A 120 17.59 -21.49 2.83
CA THR A 120 19.01 -21.63 3.19
C THR A 120 19.65 -20.30 3.51
N TYR A 121 19.30 -19.28 2.76
CA TYR A 121 19.85 -17.93 2.85
C TYR A 121 18.76 -16.92 3.12
N VAL A 122 19.15 -15.86 3.82
CA VAL A 122 18.42 -14.60 3.96
C VAL A 122 19.07 -13.58 3.04
N TYR A 123 18.28 -12.94 2.23
CA TYR A 123 18.66 -11.84 1.35
C TYR A 123 18.00 -10.58 1.87
N HIS A 124 18.80 -9.57 2.19
CA HIS A 124 18.30 -8.32 2.78
C HIS A 124 18.85 -7.10 2.06
N LEU A 125 17.97 -6.22 1.59
CA LEU A 125 18.35 -4.92 1.05
C LEU A 125 18.62 -3.95 2.20
N SER A 126 19.89 -3.64 2.42
CA SER A 126 20.36 -2.71 3.42
C SER A 126 21.32 -1.70 2.79
N LYS A 127 21.10 -0.40 3.06
CA LYS A 127 21.98 0.70 2.57
C LYS A 127 22.35 0.57 1.09
N ASN A 128 21.37 0.26 0.25
CA ASN A 128 21.55 0.09 -1.20
C ASN A 128 22.47 -1.08 -1.61
N LYS A 129 22.55 -2.11 -0.76
CA LYS A 129 23.27 -3.38 -1.01
C LYS A 129 22.37 -4.56 -0.68
N ILE A 130 22.43 -5.65 -1.43
CA ILE A 130 21.79 -6.90 -1.06
C ILE A 130 22.79 -7.72 -0.24
N MET A 131 22.53 -7.91 1.04
CA MET A 131 23.30 -8.76 1.93
C MET A 131 22.79 -10.19 1.84
N ILE A 132 23.67 -11.16 1.58
CA ILE A 132 23.35 -12.58 1.49
C ILE A 132 23.92 -13.30 2.69
N SER A 133 23.06 -13.77 3.58
CA SER A 133 23.44 -14.36 4.86
C SER A 133 22.99 -15.82 4.95
N GLN A 134 23.88 -16.69 5.37
CA GLN A 134 23.53 -18.03 5.79
C GLN A 134 23.26 -18.02 7.30
N ILE A 135 22.04 -18.40 7.71
CA ILE A 135 21.61 -18.26 9.10
C ILE A 135 21.48 -19.59 9.85
N LEU A 136 21.49 -20.71 9.16
CA LEU A 136 21.46 -22.03 9.80
C LEU A 136 22.78 -22.78 9.59
N PRO A 137 23.32 -23.47 10.63
CA PRO A 137 22.84 -23.39 12.03
C PRO A 137 23.10 -22.02 12.66
N ALA A 138 22.23 -21.58 13.58
CA ALA A 138 22.20 -20.21 14.10
C ALA A 138 23.49 -19.78 14.84
N ASP A 139 24.18 -20.73 15.50
CA ASP A 139 25.45 -20.51 16.21
C ASP A 139 26.66 -20.29 15.28
N SER A 140 26.49 -20.53 13.99
CA SER A 140 27.50 -20.33 12.95
C SER A 140 26.98 -19.47 11.78
N ALA A 141 25.96 -18.68 12.06
CA ALA A 141 25.40 -17.72 11.11
C ALA A 141 26.46 -16.72 10.64
N LYS A 142 26.41 -16.36 9.35
CA LYS A 142 27.42 -15.47 8.75
C LYS A 142 26.94 -14.82 7.47
N LEU A 143 27.44 -13.64 7.20
CA LEU A 143 27.38 -13.02 5.88
C LEU A 143 28.23 -13.86 4.90
N VAL A 144 27.68 -14.26 3.75
CA VAL A 144 28.40 -15.09 2.76
C VAL A 144 28.70 -14.33 1.47
N GLY A 145 27.91 -13.31 1.15
CA GLY A 145 28.11 -12.49 -0.05
C GLY A 145 27.31 -11.20 0.02
N GLN A 146 27.59 -10.31 -0.91
CA GLN A 146 26.84 -9.07 -1.09
C GLN A 146 26.76 -8.70 -2.57
N ILE A 147 25.72 -7.93 -2.90
CA ILE A 147 25.57 -7.27 -4.21
C ILE A 147 25.55 -5.78 -3.96
N ASP A 148 26.56 -5.07 -4.48
CA ASP A 148 26.60 -3.61 -4.46
C ASP A 148 25.86 -3.06 -5.68
N MET A 149 24.99 -2.08 -5.48
CA MET A 149 24.32 -1.40 -6.59
C MET A 149 25.30 -0.44 -7.28
N ASP A 150 25.05 -0.16 -8.57
CA ASP A 150 25.79 0.87 -9.29
C ASP A 150 25.59 2.24 -8.61
N GLU A 151 26.60 3.15 -8.66
CA GLU A 151 26.63 4.43 -7.90
C GLU A 151 25.38 5.32 -8.05
N ASN A 152 24.69 5.25 -9.18
CA ASN A 152 23.50 6.08 -9.46
C ASN A 152 22.18 5.32 -9.35
N VAL A 153 22.19 4.08 -8.85
CA VAL A 153 21.01 3.25 -8.72
C VAL A 153 20.56 3.23 -7.26
N ASN A 154 19.33 3.64 -7.01
CA ASN A 154 18.67 3.47 -5.72
C ASN A 154 17.74 2.24 -5.82
N ALA A 155 18.12 1.15 -5.14
CA ALA A 155 17.31 -0.05 -5.05
C ALA A 155 16.11 0.18 -4.11
N ASN A 156 14.94 -0.29 -4.51
CA ASN A 156 13.72 -0.19 -3.70
C ASN A 156 13.39 -1.53 -3.04
N ASP A 157 13.44 -2.61 -3.82
CA ASP A 157 13.05 -3.96 -3.47
C ASP A 157 13.58 -4.97 -4.49
N PHE A 158 13.35 -6.27 -4.26
CA PHE A 158 13.83 -7.30 -5.17
C PHE A 158 13.00 -8.58 -5.11
N TYR A 159 13.18 -9.43 -6.14
CA TYR A 159 12.65 -10.79 -6.23
C TYR A 159 13.75 -11.83 -6.22
N ILE A 160 13.41 -13.06 -5.80
CA ILE A 160 14.27 -14.24 -5.97
C ILE A 160 13.43 -15.34 -6.63
N ASP A 161 14.06 -16.01 -7.60
CA ASP A 161 13.54 -17.23 -8.21
C ASP A 161 14.71 -18.18 -8.47
N GLY A 162 14.85 -19.21 -7.61
CA GLY A 162 15.96 -20.16 -7.63
C GLY A 162 17.32 -19.49 -7.56
N ASP A 163 18.10 -19.57 -8.65
CA ASP A 163 19.43 -18.97 -8.77
C ASP A 163 19.42 -17.58 -9.43
N ARG A 164 18.30 -16.93 -9.45
CA ARG A 164 18.11 -15.58 -10.00
C ARG A 164 17.62 -14.60 -8.94
N LEU A 165 18.13 -13.40 -9.02
CA LEU A 165 17.69 -12.28 -8.19
C LEU A 165 17.51 -11.05 -9.08
N MET A 166 16.34 -10.40 -9.01
CA MET A 166 16.06 -9.18 -9.75
C MET A 166 15.83 -8.04 -8.77
N VAL A 167 16.72 -7.04 -8.84
CA VAL A 167 16.58 -5.78 -8.09
C VAL A 167 15.80 -4.79 -8.92
N MET A 168 14.74 -4.22 -8.35
CA MET A 168 14.07 -3.05 -8.89
C MET A 168 14.52 -1.80 -8.16
N GLY A 169 14.64 -0.72 -8.92
CA GLY A 169 15.06 0.55 -8.37
C GLY A 169 14.82 1.71 -9.31
N GLN A 170 15.43 2.83 -8.96
CA GLN A 170 15.39 4.04 -9.75
C GLN A 170 16.80 4.63 -9.97
N THR A 171 16.99 5.22 -11.14
CA THR A 171 18.15 6.06 -11.42
C THR A 171 17.70 7.35 -12.11
N TYR A 172 18.59 8.33 -12.19
CA TYR A 172 18.35 9.56 -12.92
C TYR A 172 19.32 9.62 -14.11
N ASN A 173 18.78 9.93 -15.28
CA ASN A 173 19.58 10.04 -16.49
C ASN A 173 19.31 11.38 -17.20
N ASP A 174 20.29 12.28 -17.13
CA ASP A 174 20.20 13.61 -17.76
C ASP A 174 20.28 13.57 -19.30
N ASN A 175 20.59 12.39 -19.88
CA ASN A 175 20.84 12.24 -21.32
C ASN A 175 19.70 11.57 -22.11
N ILE A 176 18.58 11.19 -21.47
CA ILE A 176 17.47 10.55 -22.21
C ILE A 176 16.87 11.51 -23.22
N TYR A 177 16.82 12.78 -22.88
CA TYR A 177 16.28 13.84 -23.72
C TYR A 177 17.31 14.98 -23.84
N PRO A 178 18.12 15.02 -24.94
CA PRO A 178 19.06 16.10 -25.14
C PRO A 178 18.33 17.44 -25.27
N MET A 179 18.65 18.38 -24.37
CA MET A 179 18.10 19.74 -24.43
C MET A 179 18.49 20.45 -25.72
N PRO A 180 17.58 21.07 -26.46
CA PRO A 180 17.93 22.06 -27.43
C PRO A 180 18.60 23.25 -26.71
N LEU A 181 19.78 23.68 -27.16
CA LEU A 181 20.42 24.90 -26.70
C LEU A 181 19.52 26.09 -27.06
N VAL A 182 18.77 26.60 -26.08
CA VAL A 182 18.00 27.84 -26.21
C VAL A 182 18.75 28.92 -25.47
N ASP A 183 18.94 30.06 -26.15
CA ASP A 183 19.73 31.20 -25.68
C ASP A 183 19.46 31.64 -24.23
N ASP A 184 20.50 31.90 -23.53
CA ASP A 184 20.91 32.43 -22.22
C ASP A 184 19.93 33.09 -21.24
N ILE A 185 18.61 33.11 -21.39
CA ILE A 185 17.77 34.03 -20.60
C ILE A 185 16.86 33.34 -19.56
N ILE A 186 16.76 32.00 -19.48
CA ILE A 186 15.76 31.33 -18.60
C ILE A 186 16.40 30.43 -17.52
N TYR A 187 17.69 30.56 -17.24
CA TYR A 187 18.36 29.68 -16.28
C TYR A 187 18.08 29.94 -14.78
N GLU A 188 17.52 31.10 -14.42
CA GLU A 188 17.40 31.50 -13.00
C GLU A 188 16.13 31.00 -12.30
N PHE A 189 15.14 30.45 -13.02
CA PHE A 189 13.89 29.95 -12.46
C PHE A 189 13.45 28.55 -12.94
N ALA A 190 14.30 27.79 -13.62
CA ALA A 190 13.98 26.41 -13.94
C ALA A 190 14.40 25.51 -12.77
N PRO A 191 13.47 24.82 -12.08
CA PRO A 191 13.86 23.78 -11.14
C PRO A 191 14.66 22.71 -11.88
N HIS A 192 15.62 22.11 -11.20
CA HIS A 192 16.57 21.09 -11.67
C HIS A 192 15.94 19.78 -12.19
N ALA A 193 14.94 19.82 -13.03
CA ALA A 193 14.11 18.67 -13.35
C ALA A 193 14.01 18.42 -14.87
N TRP A 194 15.14 18.20 -15.53
CA TRP A 194 15.14 17.70 -16.91
C TRP A 194 15.90 16.38 -17.08
N GLY A 195 16.48 15.86 -16.00
CA GLY A 195 16.86 14.47 -15.90
C GLY A 195 15.60 13.63 -15.71
N GLY A 196 15.29 12.72 -16.63
CA GLY A 196 14.17 11.80 -16.49
C GLY A 196 14.44 10.79 -15.38
N SER A 197 13.45 10.55 -14.50
CA SER A 197 13.47 9.36 -13.65
C SER A 197 13.45 8.12 -14.53
N VAL A 198 14.28 7.15 -14.22
CA VAL A 198 14.42 5.89 -14.95
C VAL A 198 14.17 4.74 -14.00
N ALA A 199 13.10 3.98 -14.23
CA ALA A 199 12.90 2.72 -13.55
C ALA A 199 13.93 1.69 -14.07
N ILE A 200 14.55 0.95 -13.16
CA ILE A 200 15.61 0.00 -13.49
C ILE A 200 15.29 -1.38 -12.90
N ALA A 201 15.52 -2.42 -13.68
CA ALA A 201 15.49 -3.82 -13.27
C ALA A 201 16.86 -4.44 -13.55
N GLN A 202 17.58 -4.86 -12.51
CA GLN A 202 18.89 -5.52 -12.62
C GLN A 202 18.76 -6.99 -12.26
N LEU A 203 18.99 -7.86 -13.22
CA LEU A 203 19.00 -9.30 -13.03
C LEU A 203 20.40 -9.80 -12.70
N TRP A 204 20.49 -10.55 -11.62
CA TRP A 204 21.72 -11.15 -11.11
C TRP A 204 21.63 -12.68 -11.12
N ASP A 205 22.74 -13.33 -11.43
CA ASP A 205 22.96 -14.75 -11.17
C ASP A 205 23.53 -14.90 -9.77
N ILE A 206 22.83 -15.64 -8.94
CA ILE A 206 23.18 -15.92 -7.55
C ILE A 206 23.48 -17.41 -7.32
N SER A 207 23.75 -18.20 -8.38
CA SER A 207 24.11 -19.62 -8.26
C SER A 207 25.33 -19.82 -7.36
N ASP A 208 26.30 -18.90 -7.39
CA ASP A 208 27.35 -18.74 -6.38
C ASP A 208 26.98 -17.56 -5.45
N ARG A 209 26.40 -17.84 -4.27
CA ARG A 209 26.00 -16.82 -3.29
C ARG A 209 27.17 -15.99 -2.76
N VAL A 210 28.42 -16.48 -2.91
CA VAL A 210 29.64 -15.74 -2.51
C VAL A 210 30.07 -14.75 -3.58
N LYS A 211 29.75 -15.02 -4.85
CA LYS A 211 30.18 -14.21 -5.99
C LYS A 211 29.05 -13.99 -6.99
N PRO A 212 27.97 -13.36 -6.60
CA PRO A 212 26.91 -13.03 -7.53
C PRO A 212 27.41 -12.10 -8.65
N TYR A 213 26.84 -12.23 -9.85
CA TYR A 213 27.22 -11.37 -10.98
C TYR A 213 25.99 -10.92 -11.77
N LYS A 214 26.05 -9.69 -12.28
CA LYS A 214 24.96 -9.07 -13.03
C LYS A 214 24.87 -9.67 -14.44
N VAL A 215 23.68 -10.15 -14.79
CA VAL A 215 23.39 -10.81 -16.07
C VAL A 215 22.78 -9.84 -17.08
N ARG A 216 21.84 -9.01 -16.61
CA ARG A 216 21.06 -8.12 -17.49
C ARG A 216 20.64 -6.89 -16.74
N THR A 217 20.55 -5.76 -17.42
CA THR A 217 19.93 -4.54 -16.92
C THR A 217 18.90 -4.08 -17.93
N VAL A 218 17.70 -3.81 -17.48
CA VAL A 218 16.61 -3.21 -18.26
C VAL A 218 16.23 -1.89 -17.61
N GLU A 219 16.15 -0.83 -18.40
CA GLU A 219 15.87 0.52 -17.95
C GLU A 219 14.68 1.06 -18.75
N PHE A 220 13.78 1.74 -18.06
CA PHE A 220 12.56 2.30 -18.62
C PHE A 220 12.43 3.76 -18.23
N ASP A 221 12.16 4.62 -19.20
CA ASP A 221 11.80 6.02 -18.94
C ASP A 221 10.54 6.08 -18.03
N GLY A 222 10.65 6.79 -16.92
CA GLY A 222 9.60 6.96 -15.94
C GLY A 222 9.95 6.40 -14.56
N SER A 223 8.99 6.44 -13.66
CA SER A 223 9.09 5.96 -12.28
C SER A 223 8.33 4.65 -12.11
N LEU A 224 8.94 3.70 -11.41
CA LEU A 224 8.27 2.46 -11.01
C LEU A 224 7.15 2.79 -10.01
N SER A 225 5.94 2.35 -10.33
CA SER A 225 4.77 2.47 -9.45
C SER A 225 4.56 1.20 -8.63
N SER A 226 4.70 0.04 -9.26
CA SER A 226 4.54 -1.26 -8.61
C SER A 226 5.13 -2.38 -9.47
N SER A 227 5.31 -3.56 -8.87
CA SER A 227 5.70 -4.77 -9.59
C SER A 227 4.99 -6.01 -9.04
N ARG A 228 4.92 -7.07 -9.85
CA ARG A 228 4.44 -8.40 -9.47
C ARG A 228 5.25 -9.46 -10.19
N MET A 229 5.51 -10.59 -9.53
CA MET A 229 6.10 -11.74 -10.19
C MET A 229 5.11 -12.91 -10.22
N ILE A 230 4.89 -13.47 -11.40
CA ILE A 230 4.01 -14.61 -11.65
C ILE A 230 4.78 -15.59 -12.53
N ASP A 231 4.92 -16.83 -12.08
CA ASP A 231 5.58 -17.92 -12.83
C ASP A 231 6.96 -17.57 -13.40
N GLY A 232 7.74 -16.75 -12.65
CA GLY A 232 9.09 -16.33 -13.05
C GLY A 232 9.13 -15.16 -14.04
N ASP A 233 8.01 -14.52 -14.33
CA ASP A 233 7.92 -13.27 -15.09
C ASP A 233 7.64 -12.09 -14.18
N VAL A 234 8.49 -11.07 -14.18
CA VAL A 234 8.31 -9.85 -13.37
C VAL A 234 7.61 -8.79 -14.22
N TYR A 235 6.38 -8.48 -13.82
CA TYR A 235 5.57 -7.42 -14.41
C TYR A 235 5.80 -6.11 -13.68
N LEU A 236 6.24 -5.09 -14.41
CA LEU A 236 6.56 -3.75 -13.91
C LEU A 236 5.50 -2.76 -14.40
N VAL A 237 4.98 -1.96 -13.50
CA VAL A 237 4.03 -0.88 -13.81
C VAL A 237 4.72 0.46 -13.58
N MET A 238 4.80 1.28 -14.60
CA MET A 238 5.56 2.52 -14.59
C MET A 238 4.74 3.69 -15.09
N ASN A 239 4.97 4.85 -14.52
CA ASN A 239 4.44 6.13 -14.98
C ASN A 239 5.56 6.96 -15.58
N SER A 240 5.34 7.50 -16.79
CA SER A 240 6.25 8.46 -17.40
C SER A 240 5.51 9.70 -17.89
N TRP A 241 6.22 10.80 -17.99
CA TRP A 241 5.68 12.07 -18.47
C TRP A 241 6.34 12.43 -19.79
N SER A 242 5.55 12.97 -20.72
CA SER A 242 6.17 13.62 -21.88
C SER A 242 7.05 14.77 -21.39
N PRO A 243 8.38 14.72 -21.60
CA PRO A 243 9.33 15.68 -21.04
C PRO A 243 9.25 17.06 -21.71
N TRP A 244 8.55 17.16 -22.83
CA TRP A 244 8.51 18.35 -23.66
C TRP A 244 7.47 19.34 -23.15
N ARG A 245 7.91 20.54 -22.72
CA ARG A 245 7.02 21.63 -22.29
C ARG A 245 6.12 22.11 -23.40
N THR A 246 6.64 22.14 -24.62
CA THR A 246 5.85 22.46 -25.81
C THR A 246 6.09 21.39 -26.85
N LEU A 247 5.05 20.96 -27.53
CA LEU A 247 5.12 19.94 -28.57
C LEU A 247 5.96 20.37 -29.77
N ASP A 248 6.23 21.67 -29.92
CA ASP A 248 7.11 22.19 -30.97
C ASP A 248 8.58 21.92 -30.71
N MET A 249 8.96 21.62 -29.46
CA MET A 249 10.34 21.27 -29.09
C MET A 249 10.70 19.80 -29.34
N ILE A 250 9.77 18.94 -29.70
CA ILE A 250 10.04 17.52 -29.95
C ILE A 250 10.89 17.37 -31.20
N PRO A 251 12.16 16.90 -31.09
CA PRO A 251 13.08 16.86 -32.22
C PRO A 251 12.64 15.89 -33.32
N GLN A 252 12.12 14.72 -32.93
CA GLN A 252 11.67 13.67 -33.83
C GLN A 252 10.39 13.02 -33.33
N ALA A 253 9.57 12.49 -34.22
CA ALA A 253 8.32 11.83 -33.89
C ALA A 253 8.50 10.61 -32.94
N LYS A 254 9.64 9.92 -33.05
CA LYS A 254 9.97 8.79 -32.16
C LYS A 254 10.22 9.20 -30.70
N ASP A 255 10.58 10.47 -30.44
CA ASP A 255 10.84 10.98 -29.10
C ASP A 255 9.54 11.39 -28.37
N LEU A 256 8.39 11.20 -29.02
CA LEU A 256 7.07 11.45 -28.44
C LEU A 256 6.64 10.36 -27.45
N VAL A 257 7.14 9.14 -27.59
CA VAL A 257 6.83 7.98 -26.75
C VAL A 257 7.95 7.70 -25.75
N PRO A 258 7.65 7.07 -24.58
CA PRO A 258 8.69 6.70 -23.62
C PRO A 258 9.77 5.82 -24.24
N ALA A 259 10.99 5.90 -23.72
CA ALA A 259 12.13 5.12 -24.17
C ALA A 259 12.49 3.99 -23.19
N TYR A 260 13.20 2.98 -23.67
CA TYR A 260 13.77 1.93 -22.83
C TYR A 260 15.13 1.49 -23.36
N ARG A 261 15.91 0.86 -22.49
CA ARG A 261 17.19 0.24 -22.81
C ARG A 261 17.25 -1.16 -22.20
N ASP A 262 17.77 -2.12 -22.96
CA ASP A 262 18.00 -3.49 -22.52
C ASP A 262 19.44 -3.87 -22.87
N SER A 263 20.26 -4.09 -21.85
CA SER A 263 21.69 -4.38 -22.01
C SER A 263 21.98 -5.65 -22.81
N SER A 264 21.02 -6.60 -22.86
CA SER A 264 21.15 -7.82 -23.67
C SER A 264 20.92 -7.59 -25.16
N VAL A 265 20.32 -6.45 -25.53
CA VAL A 265 19.96 -6.13 -26.92
C VAL A 265 20.77 -4.96 -27.48
N SER A 266 20.91 -3.88 -26.72
CA SER A 266 21.60 -2.65 -27.18
C SER A 266 22.00 -1.76 -25.99
N PRO A 267 23.15 -1.07 -26.06
CA PRO A 267 23.53 -0.07 -25.07
C PRO A 267 22.72 1.23 -25.17
N ASP A 268 21.98 1.43 -26.28
CA ASP A 268 21.27 2.70 -26.56
C ASP A 268 19.80 2.62 -26.16
N PHE A 269 19.25 3.75 -25.68
CA PHE A 269 17.82 3.92 -25.49
C PHE A 269 17.08 3.90 -26.84
N LYS A 270 15.94 3.23 -26.86
CA LYS A 270 15.04 3.12 -28.01
C LYS A 270 13.61 3.44 -27.58
N PRO A 271 12.73 3.93 -28.48
CA PRO A 271 11.32 4.03 -28.19
C PRO A 271 10.76 2.70 -27.69
N MET A 272 9.94 2.72 -26.62
CA MET A 272 9.31 1.50 -26.07
C MET A 272 8.38 0.85 -27.10
N VAL A 273 7.62 1.66 -27.81
CA VAL A 273 6.67 1.25 -28.86
C VAL A 273 6.65 2.29 -29.99
N GLY A 274 6.04 1.95 -31.11
CA GLY A 274 5.70 2.95 -32.15
C GLY A 274 4.52 3.83 -31.68
N CYS A 275 4.40 5.05 -32.21
CA CYS A 275 3.24 5.90 -31.88
C CYS A 275 1.91 5.23 -32.23
N GLY A 276 1.89 4.36 -33.25
CA GLY A 276 0.71 3.60 -33.66
C GLY A 276 0.34 2.45 -32.71
N ASP A 277 1.26 2.10 -31.80
CA ASP A 277 1.06 1.04 -30.83
C ASP A 277 0.66 1.56 -29.45
N VAL A 278 0.69 2.89 -29.22
CA VAL A 278 0.20 3.50 -27.98
C VAL A 278 -1.30 3.33 -27.90
N GLY A 279 -1.75 2.67 -26.83
CA GLY A 279 -3.18 2.51 -26.52
C GLY A 279 -3.78 3.79 -25.93
N TYR A 280 -5.08 3.97 -26.11
CA TYR A 280 -5.83 5.01 -25.39
C TYR A 280 -7.29 4.60 -25.22
N PHE A 281 -7.94 5.25 -24.28
CA PHE A 281 -9.38 5.24 -24.11
C PHE A 281 -9.95 6.62 -24.37
N ASP A 282 -11.30 6.71 -24.36
CA ASP A 282 -12.02 7.96 -24.60
C ASP A 282 -11.33 9.11 -23.81
N PRO A 283 -10.87 10.12 -24.55
CA PRO A 283 -9.67 10.84 -24.20
C PRO A 283 -9.92 11.86 -23.10
N GLN A 284 -9.52 11.49 -21.88
CA GLN A 284 -9.12 12.55 -20.96
C GLN A 284 -7.75 13.02 -21.43
N PRO A 285 -7.59 14.29 -21.75
CA PRO A 285 -6.32 14.82 -22.17
C PRO A 285 -5.28 14.64 -21.04
N THR A 286 -4.22 13.89 -21.32
CA THR A 286 -3.10 13.68 -20.39
C THR A 286 -1.79 13.69 -21.15
N ARG A 287 -0.70 13.99 -20.43
CA ARG A 287 0.68 13.88 -20.91
C ARG A 287 1.39 12.68 -20.30
N GLU A 288 0.69 11.93 -19.47
CA GLU A 288 1.21 10.78 -18.76
C GLU A 288 1.07 9.53 -19.62
N TYR A 289 2.09 8.68 -19.54
CA TYR A 289 2.07 7.35 -20.10
C TYR A 289 2.11 6.33 -18.97
N LEU A 290 1.23 5.37 -19.02
CA LEU A 290 1.28 4.14 -18.26
C LEU A 290 1.96 3.08 -19.13
N THR A 291 3.05 2.52 -18.61
CA THR A 291 3.73 1.37 -19.21
C THR A 291 3.60 0.16 -18.31
N VAL A 292 3.18 -0.96 -18.88
CA VAL A 292 3.29 -2.28 -18.26
C VAL A 292 4.32 -3.07 -19.06
N ALA A 293 5.36 -3.56 -18.37
CA ALA A 293 6.41 -4.35 -19.01
C ALA A 293 6.62 -5.66 -18.27
N SER A 294 7.03 -6.71 -18.98
CA SER A 294 7.41 -8.01 -18.42
C SER A 294 8.88 -8.28 -18.70
N VAL A 295 9.61 -8.64 -17.63
CA VAL A 295 11.03 -9.03 -17.67
C VAL A 295 11.17 -10.42 -17.07
N PRO A 296 11.57 -11.44 -17.86
CA PRO A 296 11.67 -12.80 -17.35
C PRO A 296 12.89 -13.00 -16.43
N MET A 297 12.69 -13.68 -15.30
CA MET A 297 13.73 -13.99 -14.31
C MET A 297 14.84 -14.91 -14.86
N ASN A 298 14.54 -15.73 -15.87
CA ASN A 298 15.56 -16.59 -16.50
C ASN A 298 16.59 -15.78 -17.32
N GLY A 299 16.36 -14.47 -17.52
CA GLY A 299 17.24 -13.57 -18.26
C GLY A 299 17.19 -13.73 -19.78
N GLN A 300 16.35 -14.62 -20.30
CA GLN A 300 16.20 -14.90 -21.72
C GLN A 300 14.89 -14.33 -22.26
N GLY A 301 14.85 -14.10 -23.56
CA GLY A 301 13.63 -13.57 -24.20
C GLY A 301 13.59 -12.05 -24.29
N GLU A 302 12.62 -11.59 -25.05
CA GLU A 302 12.38 -10.15 -25.26
C GLU A 302 11.51 -9.56 -24.15
N VAL A 303 11.84 -8.36 -23.69
CA VAL A 303 10.99 -7.60 -22.77
C VAL A 303 9.68 -7.25 -23.48
N GLN A 304 8.57 -7.75 -22.96
CA GLN A 304 7.23 -7.39 -23.46
C GLN A 304 6.83 -6.04 -22.89
N ARG A 305 6.10 -5.24 -23.65
CA ARG A 305 5.73 -3.87 -23.26
C ARG A 305 4.38 -3.49 -23.86
N GLU A 306 3.52 -2.97 -23.01
CA GLU A 306 2.27 -2.32 -23.41
C GLU A 306 2.29 -0.89 -22.88
N VAL A 307 2.00 0.09 -23.76
CA VAL A 307 2.02 1.51 -23.42
C VAL A 307 0.68 2.12 -23.75
N ILE A 308 0.08 2.80 -22.77
CA ILE A 308 -1.17 3.53 -22.94
C ILE A 308 -1.03 4.97 -22.46
N LEU A 309 -1.80 5.87 -23.03
CA LEU A 309 -1.91 7.24 -22.54
C LEU A 309 -2.76 7.26 -21.27
N GLY A 310 -2.11 7.48 -20.13
CA GLY A 310 -2.70 7.37 -18.78
C GLY A 310 -1.64 7.29 -17.69
N SER A 311 -2.03 6.98 -16.47
CA SER A 311 -1.12 6.71 -15.35
C SER A 311 -1.74 5.75 -14.35
N SER A 312 -0.93 5.29 -13.39
CA SER A 312 -1.30 4.38 -12.30
C SER A 312 -1.20 5.07 -10.95
N GLU A 313 -2.07 4.64 -10.02
CA GLU A 313 -1.96 4.95 -8.60
C GLU A 313 -2.00 3.67 -7.76
N THR A 314 -2.89 2.75 -8.09
CA THR A 314 -3.06 1.46 -7.40
C THR A 314 -2.95 0.33 -8.40
N VAL A 315 -2.21 -0.72 -8.03
CA VAL A 315 -2.02 -1.92 -8.85
C VAL A 315 -2.47 -3.15 -8.07
N TYR A 316 -3.25 -3.99 -8.72
CA TYR A 316 -3.67 -5.30 -8.23
C TYR A 316 -3.41 -6.34 -9.31
N ALA A 317 -2.95 -7.54 -8.95
CA ALA A 317 -2.84 -8.66 -9.87
C ALA A 317 -3.50 -9.92 -9.30
N SER A 318 -4.18 -10.64 -10.18
CA SER A 318 -4.47 -12.06 -10.04
C SER A 318 -3.46 -12.87 -10.86
N LEU A 319 -3.59 -14.19 -10.93
CA LEU A 319 -2.70 -15.02 -11.74
C LEU A 319 -2.79 -14.72 -13.25
N ASP A 320 -3.98 -14.36 -13.72
CA ASP A 320 -4.25 -14.17 -15.15
C ASP A 320 -4.39 -12.71 -15.57
N ASN A 321 -4.56 -11.79 -14.62
CA ASN A 321 -4.88 -10.39 -14.93
C ASN A 321 -4.13 -9.40 -14.03
N LEU A 322 -3.72 -8.29 -14.61
CA LEU A 322 -3.22 -7.12 -13.91
C LEU A 322 -4.24 -5.99 -14.04
N TYR A 323 -4.62 -5.40 -12.93
CA TYR A 323 -5.50 -4.24 -12.85
C TYR A 323 -4.72 -3.03 -12.37
N VAL A 324 -4.79 -1.97 -13.14
CA VAL A 324 -4.19 -0.68 -12.81
C VAL A 324 -5.31 0.32 -12.63
N ALA A 325 -5.37 0.95 -11.47
CA ALA A 325 -6.41 1.90 -11.12
C ALA A 325 -5.85 3.31 -10.93
N ARG A 326 -6.64 4.31 -11.33
CA ARG A 326 -6.33 5.73 -11.16
C ARG A 326 -7.56 6.53 -10.78
N GLN A 327 -7.45 7.36 -9.75
CA GLN A 327 -8.46 8.35 -9.42
C GLN A 327 -8.49 9.47 -10.47
N GLN A 328 -9.68 9.88 -10.83
CA GLN A 328 -9.91 10.99 -11.76
C GLN A 328 -10.97 11.95 -11.21
N TRP A 329 -10.66 13.23 -11.34
CA TRP A 329 -11.59 14.32 -11.03
C TRP A 329 -12.09 14.97 -12.32
N ASP A 330 -13.40 15.09 -12.49
CA ASP A 330 -13.99 15.83 -13.62
C ASP A 330 -13.91 17.34 -13.30
N VAL A 331 -12.89 18.00 -13.83
CA VAL A 331 -12.67 19.44 -13.64
C VAL A 331 -13.42 20.20 -14.73
N ARG A 332 -14.53 20.85 -14.36
CA ARG A 332 -15.23 21.82 -15.25
C ARG A 332 -14.94 23.22 -14.79
N PRO A 333 -14.99 24.26 -15.70
CA PRO A 333 -14.79 25.64 -15.35
C PRO A 333 -15.74 26.11 -14.25
N PHE A 334 -15.25 26.95 -13.35
CA PHE A 334 -15.90 27.45 -12.13
C PHE A 334 -17.26 28.16 -12.34
N TYR A 335 -17.69 28.43 -13.56
CA TYR A 335 -18.89 29.17 -13.89
C TYR A 335 -20.20 28.37 -13.84
N ASP A 336 -20.13 27.04 -13.66
CA ASP A 336 -21.32 26.21 -13.55
C ASP A 336 -21.62 25.94 -12.06
N SER A 337 -22.51 26.76 -11.48
CA SER A 337 -22.91 26.69 -10.07
C SER A 337 -23.74 25.45 -9.71
N MET A 338 -24.03 24.57 -10.67
CA MET A 338 -24.58 23.23 -10.43
C MET A 338 -23.45 22.22 -10.50
N ILE A 339 -22.85 21.95 -9.36
CA ILE A 339 -21.84 20.88 -9.19
C ILE A 339 -22.57 19.54 -9.22
N PRO A 340 -22.41 18.69 -10.25
CA PRO A 340 -22.91 17.32 -10.18
C PRO A 340 -22.15 16.57 -9.07
N GLU A 341 -22.88 15.82 -8.24
CA GLU A 341 -22.33 15.01 -7.15
C GLU A 341 -21.38 13.88 -7.62
N ASP A 342 -21.26 13.63 -8.93
CA ASP A 342 -20.54 12.51 -9.54
C ASP A 342 -19.23 12.93 -10.22
N ARG A 343 -18.41 13.77 -9.57
CA ARG A 343 -17.14 14.25 -10.16
C ARG A 343 -15.93 13.35 -9.92
N GLU A 344 -16.00 12.48 -8.93
CA GLU A 344 -14.91 11.61 -8.54
C GLU A 344 -15.16 10.20 -9.01
N LYS A 345 -14.23 9.64 -9.78
CA LYS A 345 -14.28 8.25 -10.22
C LYS A 345 -12.89 7.62 -10.21
N THR A 346 -12.84 6.32 -10.08
CA THR A 346 -11.65 5.51 -10.31
C THR A 346 -11.76 4.81 -11.66
N ASN A 347 -10.83 5.12 -12.57
CA ASN A 347 -10.65 4.37 -13.80
C ASN A 347 -9.83 3.12 -13.52
N ILE A 348 -10.21 2.00 -14.13
CA ILE A 348 -9.57 0.70 -13.96
C ILE A 348 -9.20 0.17 -15.33
N TYR A 349 -7.91 -0.16 -15.52
CA TYR A 349 -7.36 -0.73 -16.75
C TYR A 349 -7.06 -2.21 -16.49
N LYS A 350 -7.60 -3.10 -17.31
CA LYS A 350 -7.37 -4.54 -17.22
C LYS A 350 -6.40 -4.99 -18.30
N PHE A 351 -5.33 -5.65 -17.88
CA PHE A 351 -4.36 -6.33 -18.74
C PHE A 351 -4.47 -7.83 -18.47
N ASN A 352 -4.54 -8.63 -19.52
CA ASN A 352 -4.39 -10.08 -19.41
C ASN A 352 -2.90 -10.43 -19.43
N LEU A 353 -2.51 -11.37 -18.58
CA LEU A 353 -1.16 -11.89 -18.44
C LEU A 353 -1.16 -13.37 -18.92
N ASP A 354 -0.20 -13.74 -19.78
CA ASP A 354 -0.09 -15.08 -20.32
C ASP A 354 1.38 -15.39 -20.66
N GLU A 355 2.07 -16.14 -19.81
CA GLU A 355 3.48 -16.54 -19.98
C GLU A 355 4.37 -15.33 -20.36
N GLY A 356 4.37 -14.30 -19.54
CA GLY A 356 5.13 -13.06 -19.75
C GLY A 356 4.55 -12.10 -20.80
N LYS A 357 3.53 -12.51 -21.57
CA LYS A 357 2.83 -11.61 -22.49
C LYS A 357 1.86 -10.71 -21.74
N ILE A 358 1.72 -9.49 -22.23
CA ILE A 358 0.85 -8.48 -21.69
C ILE A 358 -0.11 -8.05 -22.81
N GLU A 359 -1.39 -8.15 -22.56
CA GLU A 359 -2.40 -7.68 -23.51
C GLU A 359 -3.41 -6.79 -22.82
N PHE A 360 -3.43 -5.53 -23.18
CA PHE A 360 -4.46 -4.63 -22.71
C PHE A 360 -5.85 -5.01 -23.22
N LYS A 361 -6.79 -5.28 -22.33
CA LYS A 361 -8.10 -5.81 -22.67
C LYS A 361 -9.21 -4.79 -22.57
N LYS A 362 -9.36 -4.14 -21.43
CA LYS A 362 -10.55 -3.35 -21.11
C LYS A 362 -10.23 -2.19 -20.17
N GLN A 363 -11.09 -1.20 -20.21
CA GLN A 363 -11.23 -0.17 -19.19
C GLN A 363 -12.65 -0.20 -18.62
N GLY A 364 -12.76 0.03 -17.33
CA GLY A 364 -13.98 0.32 -16.61
C GLY A 364 -13.80 1.52 -15.70
N SER A 365 -14.87 1.95 -15.05
CA SER A 365 -14.79 2.96 -13.99
C SER A 365 -15.85 2.74 -12.93
N VAL A 366 -15.54 3.15 -11.69
CA VAL A 366 -16.47 3.15 -10.56
C VAL A 366 -16.43 4.52 -9.88
N PRO A 367 -17.53 4.98 -9.24
CA PRO A 367 -17.54 6.21 -8.48
C PRO A 367 -16.63 6.14 -7.23
N GLY A 368 -15.98 7.28 -6.89
CA GLY A 368 -15.11 7.41 -5.72
C GLY A 368 -13.65 7.00 -5.97
N HIS A 369 -12.85 6.93 -4.90
CA HIS A 369 -11.43 6.57 -4.90
C HIS A 369 -11.17 5.31 -4.08
N LEU A 370 -10.10 4.62 -4.41
CA LEU A 370 -9.60 3.46 -3.67
C LEU A 370 -8.81 3.92 -2.45
N LEU A 371 -8.79 3.11 -1.39
CA LEU A 371 -7.84 3.30 -0.29
C LEU A 371 -6.45 2.83 -0.71
N ASN A 372 -6.36 1.60 -1.21
CA ASN A 372 -5.14 0.92 -1.64
C ASN A 372 -5.54 -0.32 -2.46
N GLN A 373 -4.59 -1.17 -2.77
CA GLN A 373 -4.78 -2.38 -3.57
C GLN A 373 -5.73 -3.43 -2.95
N PHE A 374 -5.87 -3.48 -1.59
CA PHE A 374 -6.87 -4.33 -0.93
C PHE A 374 -8.31 -3.91 -1.23
N SER A 375 -8.49 -2.71 -1.77
CA SER A 375 -9.78 -2.26 -2.31
C SER A 375 -10.15 -2.97 -3.61
N LEU A 376 -9.26 -3.77 -4.20
CA LEU A 376 -9.45 -4.55 -5.42
C LEU A 376 -9.26 -6.04 -5.14
N ASP A 377 -10.08 -6.86 -5.79
CA ASP A 377 -9.95 -8.31 -5.73
C ASP A 377 -10.67 -8.97 -6.91
N GLU A 378 -10.06 -9.96 -7.55
CA GLU A 378 -10.69 -10.78 -8.57
C GLU A 378 -11.10 -12.13 -8.00
N TYR A 379 -12.37 -12.46 -8.13
CA TYR A 379 -12.91 -13.73 -7.64
C TYR A 379 -14.01 -14.26 -8.57
N ASN A 380 -13.86 -15.50 -9.05
CA ASN A 380 -14.80 -16.14 -9.96
C ASN A 380 -15.15 -15.29 -11.20
N ASP A 381 -14.15 -14.75 -11.87
CA ASP A 381 -14.26 -13.89 -13.06
C ASP A 381 -14.94 -12.52 -12.83
N TYR A 382 -15.11 -12.11 -11.57
CA TYR A 382 -15.60 -10.78 -11.21
C TYR A 382 -14.53 -9.98 -10.51
N LEU A 383 -14.41 -8.70 -10.89
CA LEU A 383 -13.60 -7.74 -10.13
C LEU A 383 -14.46 -7.06 -9.07
N ARG A 384 -14.05 -7.15 -7.80
CA ARG A 384 -14.68 -6.49 -6.66
C ARG A 384 -13.88 -5.25 -6.31
N VAL A 385 -14.58 -4.13 -6.13
CA VAL A 385 -13.96 -2.81 -5.96
C VAL A 385 -14.62 -2.09 -4.79
N ALA A 386 -13.84 -1.70 -3.78
CA ALA A 386 -14.32 -0.90 -2.65
C ALA A 386 -13.81 0.55 -2.78
N THR A 387 -14.72 1.53 -2.67
CA THR A 387 -14.39 2.95 -2.83
C THR A 387 -14.97 3.80 -1.71
N THR A 388 -14.29 4.92 -1.41
CA THR A 388 -14.89 6.06 -0.72
C THR A 388 -15.21 7.14 -1.75
N LYS A 389 -16.46 7.64 -1.76
CA LYS A 389 -16.91 8.78 -2.58
C LYS A 389 -17.03 10.01 -1.70
N GLY A 390 -16.48 11.13 -2.14
CA GLY A 390 -16.49 12.39 -1.40
C GLY A 390 -15.45 12.48 -0.29
N GLN A 391 -15.53 13.50 0.53
CA GLN A 391 -14.54 13.78 1.58
C GLN A 391 -15.18 13.79 2.97
N VAL A 392 -14.44 13.30 3.97
CA VAL A 392 -14.84 13.41 5.37
C VAL A 392 -14.69 14.87 5.80
N SER A 393 -15.79 15.55 6.01
CA SER A 393 -15.82 16.94 6.51
C SER A 393 -16.11 17.00 8.01
N ARG A 394 -15.68 18.11 8.67
CA ARG A 394 -16.02 18.34 10.10
C ARG A 394 -17.51 18.56 10.30
N SER A 395 -18.20 19.12 9.31
CA SER A 395 -19.56 19.64 9.41
C SER A 395 -20.64 18.80 8.73
N GLY A 396 -20.30 17.76 7.95
CA GLY A 396 -21.29 17.04 7.13
C GLY A 396 -20.99 15.56 6.93
N ALA A 397 -21.96 14.90 6.30
CA ALA A 397 -21.89 13.51 5.87
C ALA A 397 -21.68 13.47 4.33
N ASP A 398 -20.64 14.17 3.86
CA ASP A 398 -20.39 14.33 2.42
C ASP A 398 -19.66 13.15 1.79
N SER A 399 -19.22 12.18 2.62
CA SER A 399 -18.59 10.92 2.15
C SER A 399 -19.52 9.72 2.30
N THR A 400 -19.36 8.76 1.41
CA THR A 400 -19.99 7.42 1.49
C THR A 400 -19.02 6.36 1.00
N ASN A 401 -19.14 5.15 1.56
CA ASN A 401 -18.32 4.02 1.13
C ASN A 401 -19.18 3.06 0.32
N ASN A 402 -18.56 2.42 -0.67
CA ASN A 402 -19.30 1.65 -1.65
C ASN A 402 -18.49 0.41 -2.04
N VAL A 403 -19.18 -0.64 -2.47
CA VAL A 403 -18.59 -1.82 -3.10
C VAL A 403 -19.26 -2.04 -4.43
N TYR A 404 -18.48 -2.19 -5.48
CA TYR A 404 -18.94 -2.49 -6.84
C TYR A 404 -18.42 -3.86 -7.26
N ILE A 405 -19.24 -4.60 -7.99
CA ILE A 405 -18.86 -5.87 -8.60
C ILE A 405 -18.96 -5.71 -10.10
N LEU A 406 -17.86 -5.92 -10.79
CA LEU A 406 -17.73 -5.78 -12.24
C LEU A 406 -17.53 -7.15 -12.87
N ASP A 407 -18.13 -7.39 -14.02
CA ASP A 407 -17.92 -8.60 -14.81
C ASP A 407 -16.54 -8.61 -15.50
N ASN A 408 -16.24 -9.66 -16.25
CA ASN A 408 -14.96 -9.81 -16.95
C ASN A 408 -14.70 -8.71 -18.00
N ASP A 409 -15.75 -8.04 -18.47
CA ASP A 409 -15.69 -6.86 -19.35
C ASP A 409 -15.60 -5.53 -18.59
N LEU A 410 -15.43 -5.57 -17.25
CA LEU A 410 -15.48 -4.44 -16.32
C LEU A 410 -16.82 -3.68 -16.32
N LYS A 411 -17.92 -4.36 -16.66
CA LYS A 411 -19.27 -3.80 -16.58
C LYS A 411 -19.84 -4.04 -15.19
N PRO A 412 -20.50 -3.03 -14.59
CA PRO A 412 -21.15 -3.19 -13.30
C PRO A 412 -22.22 -4.30 -13.34
N THR A 413 -22.12 -5.23 -12.37
CA THR A 413 -23.04 -6.35 -12.19
C THR A 413 -23.89 -6.17 -10.95
N GLY A 414 -23.31 -5.70 -9.84
CA GLY A 414 -23.99 -5.38 -8.59
C GLY A 414 -23.21 -4.38 -7.76
N ASN A 415 -23.86 -3.82 -6.74
CA ASN A 415 -23.21 -2.87 -5.82
C ASN A 415 -23.85 -2.85 -4.44
N ILE A 416 -23.12 -2.31 -3.48
CA ILE A 416 -23.60 -1.80 -2.21
C ILE A 416 -23.14 -0.36 -2.11
N GLU A 417 -24.04 0.60 -2.02
CA GLU A 417 -23.71 2.02 -1.93
C GLU A 417 -24.20 2.64 -0.63
N GLY A 418 -23.57 3.74 -0.21
CA GLY A 418 -24.00 4.52 0.97
C GLY A 418 -23.65 3.86 2.29
N ILE A 419 -22.60 3.06 2.37
CA ILE A 419 -22.10 2.47 3.61
C ILE A 419 -21.50 3.60 4.46
N ALA A 420 -21.89 3.67 5.75
CA ALA A 420 -21.34 4.58 6.77
C ALA A 420 -21.18 6.03 6.28
N PRO A 421 -22.27 6.78 6.00
CA PRO A 421 -22.18 8.17 5.56
C PRO A 421 -21.39 9.05 6.52
N GLY A 422 -20.48 9.88 5.99
CA GLY A 422 -19.61 10.75 6.76
C GLY A 422 -18.31 10.11 7.25
N GLU A 423 -18.07 8.85 6.89
CA GLU A 423 -16.86 8.08 7.19
C GLU A 423 -16.08 7.77 5.89
N LYS A 424 -14.83 7.32 6.00
CA LYS A 424 -14.05 6.78 4.88
C LYS A 424 -13.58 5.35 5.21
N ILE A 425 -13.22 4.59 4.19
CA ILE A 425 -12.59 3.27 4.36
C ILE A 425 -11.21 3.47 4.98
N TYR A 426 -10.90 2.69 6.01
CA TYR A 426 -9.58 2.56 6.63
C TYR A 426 -8.92 1.23 6.31
N SER A 427 -9.72 0.17 6.20
CA SER A 427 -9.26 -1.09 5.61
C SER A 427 -10.38 -1.83 4.91
N MET A 428 -9.99 -2.63 3.92
CA MET A 428 -10.85 -3.55 3.19
C MET A 428 -10.12 -4.88 3.01
N ARG A 429 -10.82 -5.99 3.18
CA ARG A 429 -10.29 -7.32 2.86
C ARG A 429 -11.38 -8.17 2.22
N PHE A 430 -11.12 -8.68 1.03
CA PHE A 430 -11.95 -9.67 0.39
C PHE A 430 -11.44 -11.08 0.74
N MET A 431 -12.35 -12.01 1.05
CA MET A 431 -12.04 -13.40 1.41
C MET A 431 -13.11 -14.33 0.85
N GLY A 432 -12.83 -14.99 -0.27
CA GLY A 432 -13.79 -15.87 -0.91
C GLY A 432 -15.14 -15.17 -1.17
N ASN A 433 -16.23 -15.68 -0.65
CA ASN A 433 -17.57 -15.12 -0.82
C ASN A 433 -17.89 -13.92 0.11
N ARG A 434 -16.92 -13.44 0.88
CA ARG A 434 -17.12 -12.37 1.86
C ARG A 434 -16.21 -11.18 1.61
N GLY A 435 -16.61 -10.03 2.15
CA GLY A 435 -15.76 -8.86 2.29
C GLY A 435 -15.84 -8.31 3.71
N TYR A 436 -14.74 -7.77 4.21
CA TYR A 436 -14.63 -7.14 5.52
C TYR A 436 -14.15 -5.71 5.32
N MET A 437 -14.96 -4.75 5.80
CA MET A 437 -14.68 -3.32 5.62
C MET A 437 -14.67 -2.62 6.97
N VAL A 438 -13.62 -1.86 7.23
CA VAL A 438 -13.53 -0.94 8.36
C VAL A 438 -13.67 0.48 7.83
N THR A 439 -14.59 1.24 8.40
CA THR A 439 -14.72 2.66 8.14
C THR A 439 -14.54 3.44 9.44
N PHE A 440 -14.12 4.69 9.40
CA PHE A 440 -13.87 5.46 10.60
C PHE A 440 -14.12 6.96 10.44
N LYS A 441 -14.65 7.56 11.52
CA LYS A 441 -14.66 8.99 11.82
C LYS A 441 -14.44 9.24 13.32
N LYS A 442 -15.12 8.47 14.18
CA LYS A 442 -15.01 8.54 15.65
C LYS A 442 -15.00 7.18 16.32
N VAL A 443 -15.79 6.24 15.82
CA VAL A 443 -15.93 4.86 16.31
C VAL A 443 -16.08 3.97 15.10
N ASP A 444 -15.31 2.88 15.04
CA ASP A 444 -15.26 1.96 13.89
C ASP A 444 -16.51 1.09 13.79
N PRO A 445 -17.23 1.13 12.69
CA PRO A 445 -17.98 -0.04 12.29
C PRO A 445 -17.12 -0.99 11.42
N PHE A 446 -16.90 -2.19 11.91
CA PHE A 446 -16.43 -3.33 11.14
C PHE A 446 -17.63 -3.98 10.45
N PHE A 447 -17.69 -3.97 9.13
CA PHE A 447 -18.78 -4.54 8.32
C PHE A 447 -18.39 -5.90 7.78
N VAL A 448 -19.34 -6.83 7.77
CA VAL A 448 -19.28 -8.12 7.08
C VAL A 448 -20.20 -8.06 5.86
N LEU A 449 -19.66 -8.28 4.68
CA LEU A 449 -20.36 -8.20 3.39
C LEU A 449 -20.56 -9.60 2.80
N ASP A 450 -21.76 -9.88 2.27
CA ASP A 450 -22.03 -11.03 1.42
C ASP A 450 -21.78 -10.66 -0.04
N LEU A 451 -20.86 -11.36 -0.66
CA LEU A 451 -20.47 -11.17 -2.07
C LEU A 451 -20.66 -12.46 -2.87
N LYS A 452 -21.39 -13.44 -2.31
CA LYS A 452 -21.63 -14.74 -2.95
C LYS A 452 -22.41 -14.63 -4.25
N ASP A 453 -23.43 -13.75 -4.27
CA ASP A 453 -24.19 -13.43 -5.46
C ASP A 453 -23.70 -12.10 -6.03
N PRO A 454 -22.93 -12.09 -7.15
CA PRO A 454 -22.39 -10.87 -7.72
C PRO A 454 -23.45 -9.83 -8.11
N GLN A 455 -24.69 -10.26 -8.35
CA GLN A 455 -25.79 -9.38 -8.73
C GLN A 455 -26.50 -8.74 -7.53
N ASN A 456 -26.43 -9.38 -6.36
CA ASN A 456 -27.16 -8.97 -5.17
C ASN A 456 -26.23 -8.95 -3.91
N PRO A 457 -25.12 -8.22 -3.93
CA PRO A 457 -24.28 -8.12 -2.74
C PRO A 457 -25.01 -7.39 -1.60
N SER A 458 -24.70 -7.74 -0.34
CA SER A 458 -25.40 -7.17 0.81
C SER A 458 -24.52 -7.09 2.06
N ILE A 459 -24.93 -6.29 3.04
CA ILE A 459 -24.31 -6.25 4.37
C ILE A 459 -24.96 -7.31 5.25
N LEU A 460 -24.17 -8.25 5.78
CA LEU A 460 -24.61 -9.30 6.68
C LEU A 460 -24.67 -8.83 8.14
N GLY A 461 -23.66 -8.12 8.58
CA GLY A 461 -23.53 -7.67 9.96
C GLY A 461 -22.57 -6.51 10.11
N LYS A 462 -22.58 -5.90 11.29
CA LYS A 462 -21.64 -4.86 11.68
C LYS A 462 -21.33 -4.91 13.17
N LEU A 463 -20.08 -4.60 13.51
CA LEU A 463 -19.62 -4.44 14.88
C LEU A 463 -19.10 -3.01 15.05
N LYS A 464 -19.43 -2.33 16.16
CA LYS A 464 -18.85 -1.02 16.52
C LYS A 464 -17.92 -1.18 17.70
N ILE A 465 -16.68 -0.75 17.55
CA ILE A 465 -15.64 -0.82 18.57
C ILE A 465 -14.85 0.48 18.61
N PRO A 466 -14.22 0.86 19.74
CA PRO A 466 -13.26 1.95 19.79
C PRO A 466 -11.99 1.61 18.99
N GLY A 467 -11.38 2.62 18.36
CA GLY A 467 -10.22 2.44 17.52
C GLY A 467 -10.58 2.07 16.09
N TYR A 468 -9.59 1.84 15.24
CA TYR A 468 -9.77 1.40 13.87
C TYR A 468 -8.63 0.45 13.44
N SER A 469 -8.86 -0.30 12.37
CA SER A 469 -7.85 -1.15 11.75
C SER A 469 -7.43 -0.54 10.41
N ASP A 470 -6.12 -0.30 10.24
CA ASP A 470 -5.51 0.08 8.96
C ASP A 470 -5.31 -1.15 8.06
N TYR A 471 -5.12 -2.32 8.68
CA TYR A 471 -4.86 -3.57 8.02
C TYR A 471 -5.73 -4.70 8.60
N LEU A 472 -6.29 -5.54 7.73
CA LEU A 472 -7.03 -6.75 8.06
C LEU A 472 -6.32 -7.97 7.50
N HIS A 473 -5.91 -8.90 8.36
CA HIS A 473 -5.26 -10.15 7.99
C HIS A 473 -6.17 -11.36 8.22
N PRO A 474 -6.33 -12.27 7.26
CA PRO A 474 -7.06 -13.51 7.47
C PRO A 474 -6.34 -14.39 8.51
N MET A 475 -7.03 -14.75 9.60
CA MET A 475 -6.51 -15.74 10.54
C MET A 475 -6.94 -17.15 10.15
N ASP A 476 -8.21 -17.31 9.83
CA ASP A 476 -8.85 -18.50 9.27
C ASP A 476 -10.21 -18.12 8.64
N GLU A 477 -11.04 -19.10 8.25
CA GLU A 477 -12.34 -18.85 7.62
C GLU A 477 -13.32 -18.02 8.50
N ASN A 478 -13.14 -18.04 9.82
CA ASN A 478 -14.05 -17.45 10.80
C ASN A 478 -13.42 -16.36 11.67
N HIS A 479 -12.12 -16.11 11.49
CA HIS A 479 -11.40 -15.11 12.29
C HIS A 479 -10.57 -14.19 11.41
N VAL A 480 -10.58 -12.90 11.78
CA VAL A 480 -9.81 -11.84 11.08
C VAL A 480 -9.00 -11.09 12.13
N ILE A 481 -7.71 -10.90 11.87
CA ILE A 481 -6.83 -10.04 12.69
C ILE A 481 -6.93 -8.63 12.13
N GLY A 482 -7.24 -7.66 13.00
CA GLY A 482 -7.14 -6.24 12.68
C GLY A 482 -5.92 -5.61 13.36
N VAL A 483 -5.16 -4.81 12.62
CA VAL A 483 -4.01 -4.05 13.11
C VAL A 483 -4.25 -2.58 12.78
N GLY A 484 -4.19 -1.70 13.76
CA GLY A 484 -4.46 -0.27 13.58
C GLY A 484 -4.15 0.53 14.83
N LYS A 485 -4.96 1.53 15.12
CA LYS A 485 -4.78 2.42 16.27
C LYS A 485 -5.97 2.36 17.22
N ASP A 486 -5.66 2.46 18.51
CA ASP A 486 -6.71 2.81 19.48
C ASP A 486 -7.04 4.31 19.38
N THR A 487 -8.21 4.71 19.87
CA THR A 487 -8.68 6.09 19.75
C THR A 487 -9.43 6.55 20.98
N VAL A 488 -9.29 7.85 21.29
CA VAL A 488 -10.07 8.55 22.30
C VAL A 488 -10.86 9.64 21.62
N GLU A 489 -12.18 9.71 21.88
CA GLU A 489 -13.00 10.80 21.34
C GLU A 489 -12.47 12.14 21.81
N ALA A 490 -12.24 13.08 20.85
CA ALA A 490 -11.89 14.42 21.19
C ALA A 490 -13.07 15.10 21.92
N GLY A 491 -12.75 15.89 22.96
CA GLY A 491 -13.71 16.64 23.76
C GLY A 491 -14.44 17.72 22.97
N GLU A 492 -14.60 18.90 23.55
CA GLU A 492 -15.20 20.06 22.86
C GLU A 492 -14.22 20.62 21.82
N ASP A 493 -14.74 20.95 20.63
CA ASP A 493 -13.96 21.66 19.61
C ASP A 493 -13.72 23.10 20.09
N PRO A 494 -12.46 23.50 20.31
CA PRO A 494 -12.14 24.84 20.83
C PRO A 494 -12.55 25.97 19.90
N TRP A 495 -12.86 25.71 18.65
CA TRP A 495 -13.22 26.70 17.64
C TRP A 495 -14.73 26.85 17.43
N SER A 496 -15.50 25.78 17.63
CA SER A 496 -16.95 25.77 17.39
C SER A 496 -17.79 25.71 18.67
N GLY A 497 -17.19 25.39 19.82
CA GLY A 497 -17.88 25.22 21.11
C GLY A 497 -18.84 24.01 21.16
N GLY A 498 -18.74 23.09 20.18
CA GLY A 498 -19.50 21.83 20.11
C GLY A 498 -18.63 20.63 20.31
N GLN A 499 -19.22 19.44 20.38
CA GLN A 499 -18.42 18.20 20.40
C GLN A 499 -17.54 18.09 19.15
N ALA A 500 -16.27 17.79 19.35
CA ALA A 500 -15.34 17.59 18.24
C ALA A 500 -15.82 16.45 17.34
N GLY A 501 -15.77 16.67 16.04
CA GLY A 501 -16.19 15.69 15.03
C GLY A 501 -15.13 14.62 14.71
N PHE A 502 -14.12 14.41 15.59
CA PHE A 502 -12.99 13.51 15.36
C PHE A 502 -12.53 12.84 16.67
N ALA A 503 -11.63 11.85 16.54
CA ALA A 503 -10.98 11.19 17.67
C ALA A 503 -9.45 11.34 17.57
N TRP A 504 -8.77 11.33 18.72
CA TRP A 504 -7.33 11.32 18.82
C TRP A 504 -6.79 9.89 18.72
N TYR A 505 -5.87 9.64 17.82
CA TYR A 505 -5.17 8.35 17.70
C TYR A 505 -4.26 8.15 18.89
N GLN A 506 -4.27 6.94 19.44
CA GLN A 506 -3.44 6.49 20.54
C GLN A 506 -2.36 5.49 20.06
N GLY A 507 -2.01 4.53 20.89
CA GLY A 507 -1.10 3.44 20.57
C GLY A 507 -1.62 2.48 19.50
N ILE A 508 -0.81 1.49 19.15
CA ILE A 508 -1.21 0.43 18.23
C ILE A 508 -2.23 -0.46 18.93
N LYS A 509 -3.33 -0.74 18.25
CA LYS A 509 -4.33 -1.73 18.64
C LYS A 509 -4.26 -2.92 17.69
N MET A 510 -4.18 -4.13 18.24
CA MET A 510 -4.43 -5.36 17.49
C MET A 510 -5.67 -6.05 18.07
N ALA A 511 -6.52 -6.60 17.19
CA ALA A 511 -7.74 -7.30 17.60
C ALA A 511 -7.94 -8.57 16.77
N VAL A 512 -8.62 -9.56 17.35
CA VAL A 512 -9.14 -10.73 16.64
C VAL A 512 -10.66 -10.60 16.58
N PHE A 513 -11.22 -10.58 15.38
CA PHE A 513 -12.65 -10.56 15.11
C PHE A 513 -13.15 -11.97 14.83
N ASP A 514 -14.16 -12.41 15.60
CA ASP A 514 -14.92 -13.63 15.35
C ASP A 514 -16.09 -13.30 14.42
N VAL A 515 -16.09 -13.89 13.24
CA VAL A 515 -17.09 -13.75 12.18
C VAL A 515 -17.80 -15.09 11.90
N THR A 516 -17.77 -16.03 12.86
CA THR A 516 -18.52 -17.29 12.78
C THR A 516 -20.01 -17.03 12.60
N ASP A 517 -20.58 -16.10 13.40
CA ASP A 517 -21.89 -15.53 13.17
C ASP A 517 -21.76 -14.21 12.41
N VAL A 518 -21.82 -14.28 11.09
CA VAL A 518 -21.65 -13.13 10.18
C VAL A 518 -22.66 -12.01 10.43
N THR A 519 -23.80 -12.31 11.07
CA THR A 519 -24.83 -11.30 11.39
C THR A 519 -24.56 -10.57 12.69
N ASN A 520 -23.67 -11.12 13.53
CA ASN A 520 -23.31 -10.58 14.83
C ASN A 520 -21.80 -10.77 15.11
N PRO A 521 -20.91 -10.14 14.32
CA PRO A 521 -19.47 -10.23 14.50
C PRO A 521 -19.06 -9.67 15.87
N LYS A 522 -17.96 -10.20 16.44
CA LYS A 522 -17.47 -9.83 17.78
C LYS A 522 -15.97 -9.56 17.77
N GLU A 523 -15.51 -8.62 18.59
CA GLU A 523 -14.12 -8.53 19.00
C GLU A 523 -13.89 -9.61 20.06
N LEU A 524 -13.14 -10.67 19.68
CA LEU A 524 -12.86 -11.80 20.57
C LEU A 524 -11.71 -11.46 21.53
N TRP A 525 -10.65 -10.90 20.99
CA TRP A 525 -9.44 -10.51 21.71
C TRP A 525 -8.93 -9.18 21.23
N LYS A 526 -8.26 -8.44 22.12
CA LYS A 526 -7.50 -7.24 21.75
C LYS A 526 -6.23 -7.10 22.58
N THR A 527 -5.24 -6.42 22.05
CA THR A 527 -4.05 -5.96 22.76
C THR A 527 -3.66 -4.56 22.25
N GLU A 528 -2.99 -3.80 23.11
CA GLU A 528 -2.57 -2.43 22.83
C GLU A 528 -1.08 -2.29 23.09
N ILE A 529 -0.37 -1.48 22.28
CA ILE A 529 1.06 -1.24 22.41
C ILE A 529 1.28 0.27 22.45
N GLY A 530 1.87 0.75 23.56
CA GLY A 530 2.22 2.14 23.78
C GLY A 530 1.04 3.11 23.77
N ASP A 531 1.37 4.38 23.69
CA ASP A 531 0.42 5.50 23.68
C ASP A 531 0.53 6.27 22.36
N ARG A 532 -0.06 7.47 22.30
CA ARG A 532 -0.01 8.35 21.14
C ARG A 532 1.43 8.71 20.76
N GLY A 533 1.79 8.47 19.51
CA GLY A 533 3.16 8.56 18.99
C GLY A 533 3.78 7.20 18.65
N THR A 534 3.21 6.10 19.18
CA THR A 534 3.62 4.74 18.80
C THR A 534 3.29 4.46 17.34
N GLU A 535 4.26 3.94 16.58
CA GLU A 535 4.12 3.64 15.15
C GLU A 535 4.68 2.25 14.82
N SER A 536 4.17 1.67 13.73
CA SER A 536 4.69 0.44 13.14
C SER A 536 4.63 0.53 11.63
N GLU A 537 5.65 0.01 10.96
CA GLU A 537 5.59 -0.13 9.51
C GLU A 537 4.45 -1.04 9.06
N ALA A 538 4.06 -2.04 9.87
CA ALA A 538 2.96 -2.94 9.59
C ALA A 538 1.58 -2.26 9.44
N LEU A 539 1.41 -1.00 9.88
CA LEU A 539 0.20 -0.20 9.66
C LEU A 539 0.06 0.27 8.21
N HIS A 540 1.20 0.43 7.50
CA HIS A 540 1.26 1.02 6.17
C HIS A 540 1.92 0.08 5.15
N ASN A 541 2.70 -0.88 5.63
CA ASN A 541 3.40 -1.89 4.84
C ASN A 541 3.25 -3.25 5.52
N HIS A 542 2.30 -4.02 5.09
CA HIS A 542 1.98 -5.32 5.70
C HIS A 542 3.07 -6.38 5.49
N LYS A 543 4.06 -6.20 4.60
CA LYS A 543 5.25 -7.07 4.51
C LYS A 543 6.07 -7.04 5.81
N ALA A 544 5.88 -6.00 6.64
CA ALA A 544 6.45 -5.92 7.98
C ALA A 544 5.62 -6.67 9.04
N PHE A 545 4.44 -7.21 8.68
CA PHE A 545 3.58 -7.99 9.56
C PHE A 545 3.81 -9.48 9.34
N LEU A 546 4.28 -10.17 10.37
CA LEU A 546 4.48 -11.62 10.35
C LEU A 546 3.35 -12.31 11.12
N TYR A 547 2.63 -13.21 10.45
CA TYR A 547 1.72 -14.14 11.08
C TYR A 547 1.93 -15.54 10.54
N SER A 548 2.11 -16.53 11.42
CA SER A 548 2.22 -17.94 11.08
C SER A 548 1.24 -18.76 11.91
N PRO A 549 0.15 -19.26 11.31
CA PRO A 549 -0.81 -20.13 11.99
C PRO A 549 -0.16 -21.42 12.53
N SER A 550 0.76 -22.03 11.76
CA SER A 550 1.45 -23.28 12.11
C SER A 550 2.34 -23.12 13.35
N LYS A 551 2.99 -21.96 13.50
CA LYS A 551 3.83 -21.60 14.65
C LYS A 551 3.04 -20.88 15.76
N GLN A 552 1.78 -20.52 15.51
CA GLN A 552 0.97 -19.66 16.38
C GLN A 552 1.71 -18.33 16.70
N LEU A 553 2.46 -17.83 15.74
CA LEU A 553 3.37 -16.70 15.87
C LEU A 553 2.78 -15.47 15.19
N LEU A 554 2.79 -14.35 15.92
CA LEU A 554 2.55 -13.02 15.35
C LEU A 554 3.69 -12.10 15.79
N ALA A 555 4.27 -11.37 14.84
CA ALA A 555 5.30 -10.39 15.17
C ALA A 555 5.27 -9.19 14.22
N LEU A 556 5.68 -8.03 14.73
CA LEU A 556 5.79 -6.80 13.96
C LEU A 556 6.86 -5.87 14.55
N PRO A 557 7.55 -5.08 13.73
CA PRO A 557 8.43 -4.02 14.20
C PRO A 557 7.60 -2.84 14.73
N VAL A 558 8.01 -2.28 15.86
CA VAL A 558 7.29 -1.18 16.53
C VAL A 558 8.27 -0.14 17.05
N ARG A 559 7.94 1.14 16.87
CA ARG A 559 8.51 2.26 17.59
C ARG A 559 7.50 2.71 18.63
N VAL A 560 7.81 2.53 19.92
CA VAL A 560 6.89 2.75 21.03
C VAL A 560 7.09 4.15 21.61
N ALA A 561 6.00 4.85 21.81
CA ALA A 561 5.93 6.06 22.61
C ALA A 561 5.01 5.81 23.82
N GLU A 562 5.42 6.26 25.00
CA GLU A 562 4.65 6.09 26.24
C GLU A 562 4.50 7.43 26.96
N LEU A 563 3.33 7.65 27.51
CA LEU A 563 3.02 8.78 28.38
C LEU A 563 3.49 8.48 29.79
N ASP A 564 3.95 9.51 30.50
CA ASP A 564 4.24 9.40 31.92
C ASP A 564 3.02 8.96 32.73
N ASP A 565 3.24 8.21 33.79
CA ASP A 565 2.17 7.70 34.67
C ASP A 565 1.31 8.83 35.27
N GLU A 566 1.90 10.02 35.53
CA GLU A 566 1.20 11.20 36.03
C GLU A 566 0.21 11.72 34.99
N VAL A 567 0.61 11.76 33.70
CA VAL A 567 -0.26 12.18 32.58
C VAL A 567 -1.37 11.15 32.35
N LYS A 568 -1.03 9.86 32.43
CA LYS A 568 -2.02 8.76 32.30
C LYS A 568 -3.08 8.81 33.40
N ALA A 569 -2.71 9.22 34.60
CA ALA A 569 -3.59 9.29 35.78
C ALA A 569 -4.48 10.54 35.81
N ASP A 570 -4.22 11.54 34.98
CA ASP A 570 -5.05 12.77 34.93
C ASP A 570 -6.39 12.49 34.25
N SER A 571 -7.45 12.53 35.05
CA SER A 571 -8.84 12.34 34.57
C SER A 571 -9.36 13.44 33.66
N ASN A 572 -8.66 14.59 33.56
CA ASN A 572 -9.00 15.70 32.67
C ASN A 572 -8.20 15.69 31.37
N ARG A 573 -7.45 14.65 31.12
CA ARG A 573 -6.65 14.45 29.90
C ARG A 573 -7.55 14.55 28.65
N GLU A 574 -7.10 15.34 27.67
CA GLU A 574 -7.84 15.54 26.41
C GLU A 574 -7.59 14.42 25.38
N GLY A 575 -6.57 13.56 25.61
CA GLY A 575 -6.17 12.46 24.71
C GLY A 575 -5.29 12.90 23.53
N ASN A 576 -4.90 14.18 23.47
CA ASN A 576 -4.06 14.75 22.43
C ASN A 576 -2.55 14.76 22.78
N GLU A 577 -2.21 14.34 24.00
CA GLU A 577 -0.83 14.30 24.51
C GLU A 577 -0.06 13.20 23.79
N TYR A 578 1.18 13.53 23.36
CA TYR A 578 2.12 12.54 22.80
C TYR A 578 2.99 11.94 23.88
N GLY A 579 3.21 10.61 23.76
CA GLY A 579 4.19 9.92 24.57
C GLY A 579 5.62 10.23 24.14
N GLU A 580 6.56 9.97 25.06
CA GLU A 580 7.99 9.96 24.77
C GLU A 580 8.41 8.60 24.21
N PHE A 581 9.40 8.58 23.30
CA PHE A 581 9.88 7.32 22.72
C PHE A 581 10.65 6.52 23.77
N THR A 582 10.22 5.26 23.96
CA THR A 582 10.77 4.37 24.99
C THR A 582 11.39 3.08 24.43
N PHE A 583 11.05 2.70 23.21
CA PHE A 583 11.51 1.44 22.60
C PHE A 583 11.39 1.46 21.08
N GLN A 584 12.36 0.86 20.40
CA GLN A 584 12.23 0.45 19.00
C GLN A 584 12.69 -1.01 18.88
N GLY A 585 11.90 -1.84 18.18
CA GLY A 585 12.22 -3.25 17.99
C GLY A 585 11.01 -4.09 17.60
N ALA A 586 11.16 -5.40 17.68
CA ALA A 586 10.09 -6.35 17.38
C ALA A 586 9.29 -6.70 18.64
N TYR A 587 7.97 -6.65 18.54
CA TYR A 587 7.06 -7.28 19.49
C TYR A 587 6.68 -8.65 18.97
N VAL A 588 6.81 -9.68 19.81
CA VAL A 588 6.59 -11.08 19.44
C VAL A 588 5.52 -11.68 20.32
N TYR A 589 4.46 -12.18 19.70
CA TYR A 589 3.30 -12.77 20.37
C TYR A 589 3.10 -14.24 19.98
N ARG A 590 2.65 -15.04 20.92
CA ARG A 590 1.86 -16.23 20.59
C ARG A 590 0.41 -15.79 20.40
N LEU A 591 -0.20 -16.20 19.28
CA LEU A 591 -1.60 -15.89 18.99
C LEU A 591 -2.38 -17.17 18.71
N THR A 592 -3.44 -17.41 19.48
CA THR A 592 -4.41 -18.49 19.24
C THR A 592 -5.84 -17.97 19.40
N VAL A 593 -6.80 -18.67 18.82
CA VAL A 593 -8.23 -18.32 18.99
C VAL A 593 -8.68 -18.49 20.45
N GLU A 594 -8.12 -19.46 21.15
CA GLU A 594 -8.52 -19.79 22.54
C GLU A 594 -7.98 -18.80 23.57
N ASN A 595 -6.74 -18.31 23.38
CA ASN A 595 -6.04 -17.53 24.40
C ASN A 595 -5.77 -16.07 23.99
N GLY A 596 -5.98 -15.73 22.71
CA GLY A 596 -5.69 -14.39 22.20
C GLY A 596 -4.19 -14.10 22.11
N PHE A 597 -3.82 -12.85 22.37
CA PHE A 597 -2.46 -12.35 22.29
C PHE A 597 -1.68 -12.60 23.60
N GLU A 598 -0.71 -13.49 23.56
CA GLU A 598 0.26 -13.72 24.65
C GLU A 598 1.60 -13.14 24.22
N LEU A 599 2.06 -12.05 24.86
CA LEU A 599 3.36 -11.44 24.56
C LEU A 599 4.48 -12.39 25.02
N LEU A 600 5.24 -12.93 24.07
CA LEU A 600 6.43 -13.75 24.35
C LEU A 600 7.61 -12.87 24.76
N GLY A 601 7.77 -11.71 24.15
CA GLY A 601 8.82 -10.76 24.46
C GLY A 601 9.02 -9.69 23.42
N LYS A 602 10.08 -8.91 23.65
CA LYS A 602 10.51 -7.80 22.78
C LYS A 602 11.98 -7.99 22.43
N ILE A 603 12.35 -7.69 21.18
CA ILE A 603 13.73 -7.76 20.70
C ILE A 603 14.08 -6.40 20.10
N THR A 604 15.27 -5.90 20.42
CA THR A 604 15.82 -4.67 19.84
C THR A 604 17.26 -4.88 19.39
N HIS A 605 17.68 -4.17 18.35
CA HIS A 605 19.08 -4.09 17.93
C HIS A 605 19.82 -2.91 18.59
N HIS A 606 19.09 -1.97 19.19
CA HIS A 606 19.70 -0.85 19.90
C HIS A 606 20.45 -1.32 21.14
N VAL A 607 21.75 -0.99 21.19
CA VAL A 607 22.64 -1.35 22.33
C VAL A 607 22.47 -0.37 23.48
N ASP A 608 22.21 0.91 23.17
CA ASP A 608 22.00 1.98 24.17
C ASP A 608 20.76 2.80 23.80
N ASP A 609 19.66 2.52 24.50
CA ASP A 609 18.38 3.24 24.35
C ASP A 609 18.33 4.54 25.18
N GLN A 610 19.34 4.80 26.04
CA GLN A 610 19.38 5.98 26.94
C GLN A 610 19.40 7.32 26.17
N ALA A 611 19.90 7.32 24.93
CA ALA A 611 19.87 8.51 24.09
C ALA A 611 18.44 8.84 23.63
N MET A 612 17.62 7.83 23.38
CA MET A 612 16.18 7.98 23.03
C MET A 612 15.40 8.55 24.22
N LEU A 613 15.63 8.03 25.41
CA LEU A 613 14.90 8.37 26.63
C LEU A 613 15.14 9.80 27.13
N LYS A 614 16.18 10.50 26.64
CA LYS A 614 16.59 11.81 27.15
C LYS A 614 16.09 13.01 26.37
N SER A 615 15.59 12.84 25.15
CA SER A 615 15.42 13.96 24.22
C SER A 615 13.96 14.37 23.99
N GLY A 616 12.98 13.55 24.37
CA GLY A 616 11.58 13.74 23.95
C GLY A 616 11.38 13.66 22.41
N TRP A 617 12.48 13.49 21.67
CA TRP A 617 12.51 13.31 20.22
C TRP A 617 13.29 12.04 19.92
N TYR A 618 12.90 11.32 18.86
CA TYR A 618 13.63 10.15 18.43
C TYR A 618 14.95 10.55 17.73
N TYR A 619 16.05 10.44 18.44
CA TYR A 619 17.41 10.59 17.92
C TYR A 619 18.18 9.27 17.95
N GLY A 620 17.48 8.14 17.78
CA GLY A 620 18.12 6.82 17.72
C GLY A 620 19.01 6.66 16.48
N ASN A 621 19.86 5.65 16.51
CA ASN A 621 20.55 5.19 15.30
C ASN A 621 19.55 4.45 14.42
N TYR A 622 19.02 5.10 13.39
CA TYR A 622 18.02 4.51 12.47
C TYR A 622 18.53 3.24 11.76
N ASP A 623 19.84 3.03 11.70
CA ASP A 623 20.42 1.83 11.12
C ASP A 623 20.20 0.58 12.01
N GLU A 624 19.97 0.78 13.31
CA GLU A 624 19.63 -0.27 14.27
C GLU A 624 18.12 -0.52 14.37
N ASP A 625 17.28 0.30 13.71
CA ASP A 625 15.83 0.10 13.71
C ASP A 625 15.47 -1.22 13.01
N ILE A 626 14.81 -2.11 13.74
CA ILE A 626 14.25 -3.34 13.16
C ILE A 626 13.15 -2.94 12.19
N ASN A 627 13.29 -3.34 10.93
CA ASN A 627 12.36 -3.04 9.83
C ASN A 627 11.65 -4.28 9.28
N ARG A 628 12.21 -5.48 9.47
CA ARG A 628 11.59 -6.76 9.11
C ARG A 628 11.79 -7.79 10.19
N VAL A 629 10.83 -8.71 10.25
CA VAL A 629 10.86 -9.90 11.12
C VAL A 629 10.50 -11.12 10.29
N ALA A 630 11.12 -12.25 10.60
CA ALA A 630 10.94 -13.50 9.88
C ALA A 630 11.16 -14.70 10.80
N TYR A 631 10.94 -15.91 10.30
CA TYR A 631 11.42 -17.14 10.96
C TYR A 631 11.95 -18.14 9.93
N MET A 632 12.86 -19.00 10.40
CA MET A 632 13.35 -20.14 9.64
C MET A 632 13.52 -21.32 10.62
N ASP A 633 12.75 -22.39 10.42
CA ASP A 633 12.55 -23.49 11.38
C ASP A 633 12.21 -22.98 12.79
N ASP A 634 13.08 -23.18 13.77
CA ASP A 634 12.89 -22.72 15.16
C ASP A 634 13.69 -21.44 15.49
N SER A 635 14.22 -20.74 14.47
CA SER A 635 14.93 -19.48 14.62
C SER A 635 14.03 -18.31 14.23
N PHE A 636 13.80 -17.40 15.16
CA PHE A 636 13.17 -16.10 14.91
C PHE A 636 14.24 -15.10 14.48
N ILE A 637 13.98 -14.34 13.45
CA ILE A 637 14.94 -13.50 12.74
C ILE A 637 14.44 -12.05 12.80
N THR A 638 15.31 -11.16 13.25
CA THR A 638 15.08 -9.72 13.20
C THR A 638 16.14 -9.05 12.34
N LEU A 639 15.73 -8.08 11.52
CA LEU A 639 16.59 -7.42 10.54
C LEU A 639 16.54 -5.91 10.73
N SER A 640 17.73 -5.30 10.67
CA SER A 640 17.94 -3.85 10.62
C SER A 640 19.02 -3.53 9.58
N ASN A 641 19.24 -2.26 9.28
CA ASN A 641 20.33 -1.87 8.38
C ASN A 641 21.73 -2.18 8.93
N SER A 642 21.88 -2.42 10.24
CA SER A 642 23.14 -2.80 10.87
C SER A 642 23.40 -4.30 10.86
N GLY A 643 22.36 -5.15 10.69
CA GLY A 643 22.58 -6.59 10.71
C GLY A 643 21.33 -7.43 11.01
N ILE A 644 21.60 -8.69 11.35
CA ILE A 644 20.60 -9.71 11.69
C ILE A 644 20.84 -10.20 13.11
N GLN A 645 19.78 -10.37 13.90
CA GLN A 645 19.82 -11.14 15.12
C GLN A 645 18.95 -12.38 15.02
N LEU A 646 19.43 -13.49 15.56
CA LEU A 646 18.75 -14.78 15.59
C LEU A 646 18.40 -15.13 17.02
N HIS A 647 17.14 -15.52 17.23
CA HIS A 647 16.62 -15.89 18.53
C HIS A 647 15.86 -17.22 18.42
N HIS A 648 15.82 -17.98 19.50
CA HIS A 648 14.98 -19.17 19.55
C HIS A 648 13.49 -18.76 19.50
N LEU A 649 12.71 -19.41 18.65
CA LEU A 649 11.35 -18.98 18.31
C LEU A 649 10.39 -18.92 19.50
N TYR A 650 10.56 -19.77 20.51
CA TYR A 650 9.59 -19.94 21.58
C TYR A 650 9.93 -19.22 22.90
N ASP A 651 11.23 -19.00 23.16
CA ASP A 651 11.69 -18.34 24.39
C ASP A 651 12.52 -17.08 24.15
N LEU A 652 12.75 -16.74 22.90
CA LEU A 652 13.48 -15.57 22.41
C LEU A 652 14.91 -15.45 22.93
N THR A 653 15.53 -16.59 23.34
CA THR A 653 16.95 -16.59 23.71
C THR A 653 17.80 -16.35 22.47
N LYS A 654 18.74 -15.41 22.56
CA LYS A 654 19.64 -15.07 21.45
C LYS A 654 20.51 -16.26 21.09
N GLN A 655 20.52 -16.64 19.82
CA GLN A 655 21.26 -17.79 19.27
C GLN A 655 22.49 -17.36 18.46
N GLY A 656 22.40 -16.18 17.81
CA GLY A 656 23.48 -15.67 16.97
C GLY A 656 23.18 -14.26 16.46
N GLU A 657 24.19 -13.68 15.80
CA GLU A 657 24.07 -12.38 15.15
C GLU A 657 25.01 -12.29 13.95
N ILE A 658 24.69 -11.40 13.02
CA ILE A 658 25.49 -11.07 11.85
C ILE A 658 25.52 -9.54 11.76
N ASP A 659 26.69 -8.96 11.96
CA ASP A 659 26.91 -7.53 11.72
C ASP A 659 27.20 -7.31 10.24
N TYR A 660 26.57 -6.29 9.65
CA TYR A 660 26.85 -5.90 8.29
C TYR A 660 28.09 -5.00 8.19
N PRO A 661 28.90 -5.13 7.13
CA PRO A 661 29.96 -4.18 6.84
C PRO A 661 29.39 -2.75 6.75
N ASP A 662 30.15 -1.77 7.19
CA ASP A 662 29.77 -0.35 7.18
C ASP A 662 28.61 0.01 8.14
N ALA A 663 28.29 -0.88 9.12
CA ALA A 663 27.31 -0.58 10.17
C ALA A 663 27.75 0.63 11.03
N ASP A 664 29.07 0.83 11.19
CA ASP A 664 29.68 1.89 12.00
C ASP A 664 29.94 3.20 11.23
N GLU A 665 29.75 3.25 9.92
CA GLU A 665 29.84 4.52 9.18
C GLU A 665 28.63 5.40 9.52
N PRO A 666 28.83 6.62 10.09
CA PRO A 666 27.72 7.50 10.41
C PRO A 666 26.98 7.90 9.11
N GLY A 667 25.82 7.33 8.91
CA GLY A 667 24.94 7.71 7.82
C GLY A 667 24.62 9.20 7.93
N TYR A 668 25.03 9.97 6.94
CA TYR A 668 24.59 11.32 6.56
C TYR A 668 24.04 12.24 7.68
N ARG A 669 24.85 12.54 8.69
CA ARG A 669 24.44 13.43 9.82
C ARG A 669 25.04 14.84 9.78
N ASP A 670 25.93 15.18 8.85
CA ASP A 670 26.72 16.42 8.89
C ASP A 670 26.27 17.52 7.89
N ILE A 671 24.96 17.64 7.62
CA ILE A 671 24.48 18.74 6.76
C ILE A 671 23.81 19.88 7.55
N TRP A 672 23.66 19.78 8.89
CA TRP A 672 23.04 20.84 9.70
C TRP A 672 23.79 21.10 11.02
N GLU A 673 25.11 21.41 10.98
CA GLU A 673 25.76 22.25 11.95
C GLU A 673 25.92 23.69 11.44
#